data_c4889597172a0a3104a43f291a609969
#
_entry.id   c4889597172a0a3104a43f291a609969
#
_cell.length_a   1.000
_cell.length_b   1.000
_cell.length_c   1.000
_cell.angle_alpha   90.00
_cell.angle_beta   90.00
_cell.angle_gamma   90.00
#
_symmetry.space_group_name_H-M   'P 1'
#
loop_
_entity.id
_entity.type
_entity.pdbx_description
1 polymer ?
#
loop_
_entity_poly.entity_id
_entity_poly.type
_entity_poly.pdbx_seq_one_letter_code
_entity_poly.pdbx_strand_id
1 'polypeptide(L)'
;MVFTFCVMNLIAVAQPAGRTIELIGFVMDSFTDYGLEKAKVTLMSTDSTVIDTMSVRNERPSGYMVASSFSFKVPAKVESYIIKVDCEGYKSITVNYKLKHAARVLRRWIPAIKLVRLKSKHSLTGDNELGEVTVRATRIKFFHKGDTLVYNADAFNLPEGSMLDELIRQMPGARIEANGEIFINDKKIDYLTLNGKQLFKGNNLALLENMPYYTVKSLKVFEQSKEKNRNLNTKTDLKDNVMDVLLKKEYSQNNFGNIEAGVGTNDRWQVRGFDGYMIGSVNASAYANLNNINQSSVPGSDGSFWDSDSPKSIMNTKKVGVSTIAEKTGGTFYVSTDLAAQWQGVDLDEQKKQISILPQTNINKIFQNLNDSRNSSFSLNNKITKMGISYFQFQTMVDYGRSKNDDLTKYALFDKDIPSNSSVLQLFDAIDEGGRNAFDYLQNYSINKANNRAHNFRLRENIEMSQALAWGDDLIFHADASYSDNNQKLGENSHITYYLPVNDSIVSYVANDNTKTKSYSYTLEGFYHFNFLNNTSLEIGYRYTQDNESVSRQRTLDDLYDANSYHSNSLSREHKPMVNWEYKKGKWQLIAGFDVRMLSKNMSYSNSSVDTTLTRSYVDLCPRFRLKWQGKNSRIHFFNKLESYRKPSVLNLVETIDSSHPLVMSTGNGRLKKESMYDYQFTYAWHNTERQWNVNFSSQSQFMLNMIIMCSLYDDKNGNSLVIPQNVKGTWASWNRFYVDKGLGKSRAWNINNEIVYKKDVTTLMSGHMNEGLQTSKKKRDIIDETARLVFQHKELTLKLNAGFSYNSTRNKLNSINYEAWDIRYGFNLACRLPWDIKFSGDLTSLTRKGYKLEEINKTRVVSNISLYKTFLKGKITVQCKAYDIFHQLTNFDNGFYEQELTEATYNCIPRYGMISIGYRFGKK
;
A
#
# COMPACT_ATOMS: atom_id res chain seq x y z
N MET A 1 25.24 -21.97 15.14
CA MET A 1 26.65 -21.61 14.88
C MET A 1 27.57 -22.81 14.62
N VAL A 2 27.33 -23.96 15.19
CA VAL A 2 28.16 -25.17 14.98
C VAL A 2 27.87 -25.90 13.66
N PHE A 3 26.67 -25.80 13.12
CA PHE A 3 26.30 -26.46 11.86
C PHE A 3 26.89 -25.78 10.60
N THR A 4 27.16 -24.48 10.67
CA THR A 4 27.72 -23.72 9.54
C THR A 4 29.22 -23.94 9.36
N PHE A 5 29.91 -24.37 10.42
CA PHE A 5 31.36 -24.61 10.38
C PHE A 5 31.73 -26.01 9.84
N CYS A 6 30.86 -27.01 9.98
CA CYS A 6 31.09 -28.37 9.48
C CYS A 6 30.91 -28.54 7.97
N VAL A 7 30.12 -27.69 7.32
CA VAL A 7 29.91 -27.79 5.85
C VAL A 7 31.04 -27.12 5.06
N MET A 8 31.82 -26.24 5.67
CA MET A 8 32.95 -25.55 4.99
C MET A 8 34.24 -26.35 4.84
N ASN A 9 34.38 -27.49 5.48
CA ASN A 9 35.67 -28.24 5.48
C ASN A 9 35.72 -29.52 4.63
N LEU A 10 34.68 -29.80 3.80
CA LEU A 10 34.59 -31.07 3.06
C LEU A 10 34.70 -30.97 1.54
N ILE A 11 35.34 -29.94 0.98
CA ILE A 11 35.63 -29.95 -0.48
C ILE A 11 37.07 -29.47 -0.73
N ALA A 12 38.02 -30.31 -0.46
CA ALA A 12 39.29 -30.29 -1.13
C ALA A 12 39.23 -31.34 -2.26
N VAL A 13 38.80 -30.93 -3.46
CA VAL A 13 38.83 -31.77 -4.65
C VAL A 13 39.84 -31.20 -5.64
N ALA A 14 40.71 -32.09 -6.13
CA ALA A 14 41.77 -31.86 -7.12
C ALA A 14 41.21 -31.19 -8.40
N GLN A 15 41.94 -30.24 -8.97
CA GLN A 15 41.59 -29.49 -10.18
C GLN A 15 41.78 -30.32 -11.44
N PRO A 16 40.78 -30.43 -12.33
CA PRO A 16 41.02 -30.84 -13.71
C PRO A 16 41.60 -29.70 -14.53
N ALA A 17 42.56 -30.00 -15.40
CA ALA A 17 43.08 -29.08 -16.43
C ALA A 17 41.96 -28.62 -17.38
N GLY A 18 41.75 -27.28 -17.49
CA GLY A 18 40.75 -26.71 -18.39
C GLY A 18 39.64 -25.88 -17.73
N ARG A 19 39.73 -25.59 -16.44
CA ARG A 19 38.72 -24.82 -15.72
C ARG A 19 38.68 -23.35 -16.18
N THR A 20 37.48 -22.81 -16.47
CA THR A 20 37.28 -21.41 -16.85
C THR A 20 36.57 -20.62 -15.75
N ILE A 21 36.84 -19.32 -15.68
CA ILE A 21 36.20 -18.35 -14.83
C ILE A 21 35.41 -17.39 -15.74
N GLU A 22 34.17 -17.06 -15.33
CA GLU A 22 33.36 -16.05 -15.99
C GLU A 22 33.64 -14.68 -15.32
N LEU A 23 34.19 -13.76 -16.10
CA LEU A 23 34.36 -12.34 -15.72
C LEU A 23 33.09 -11.59 -16.12
N ILE A 24 32.40 -10.98 -15.15
CA ILE A 24 31.15 -10.25 -15.37
C ILE A 24 31.35 -8.80 -14.97
N GLY A 25 30.90 -7.87 -15.82
CA GLY A 25 30.95 -6.44 -15.55
C GLY A 25 29.77 -5.69 -16.11
N PHE A 26 29.68 -4.41 -15.78
CA PHE A 26 28.66 -3.50 -16.27
C PHE A 26 29.31 -2.29 -16.93
N VAL A 27 28.65 -1.79 -17.98
CA VAL A 27 29.02 -0.54 -18.66
C VAL A 27 27.95 0.51 -18.39
N MET A 28 28.34 1.65 -17.85
CA MET A 28 27.42 2.68 -17.38
C MET A 28 27.81 4.07 -17.88
N ASP A 29 26.85 4.94 -18.03
CA ASP A 29 27.07 6.39 -18.19
C ASP A 29 27.60 6.96 -16.86
N SER A 30 28.73 7.65 -16.90
CA SER A 30 29.38 8.23 -15.71
C SER A 30 28.55 9.28 -14.97
N PHE A 31 27.56 9.84 -15.63
CA PHE A 31 26.71 10.90 -15.12
C PHE A 31 25.37 10.39 -14.58
N THR A 32 24.74 9.46 -15.30
CA THR A 32 23.41 8.95 -14.96
C THR A 32 23.46 7.62 -14.22
N ASP A 33 24.64 6.97 -14.20
CA ASP A 33 24.83 5.59 -13.78
C ASP A 33 23.91 4.59 -14.48
N TYR A 34 23.36 4.96 -15.65
CA TYR A 34 22.56 4.05 -16.49
C TYR A 34 23.45 3.18 -17.37
N GLY A 35 23.02 1.94 -17.57
CA GLY A 35 23.67 1.03 -18.50
C GLY A 35 23.64 1.56 -19.93
N LEU A 36 24.74 1.44 -20.66
CA LEU A 36 24.86 1.86 -22.05
C LEU A 36 24.51 0.71 -22.98
N GLU A 37 23.30 0.74 -23.55
CA GLU A 37 22.70 -0.36 -24.34
C GLU A 37 23.45 -0.72 -25.63
N LYS A 38 24.29 0.20 -26.14
CA LYS A 38 25.04 0.01 -27.41
C LYS A 38 26.56 -0.09 -27.18
N ALA A 39 27.01 -0.32 -25.97
CA ALA A 39 28.41 -0.43 -25.69
C ALA A 39 28.98 -1.77 -26.23
N LYS A 40 30.18 -1.71 -26.78
CA LYS A 40 30.98 -2.84 -27.23
C LYS A 40 32.15 -3.01 -26.27
N VAL A 41 32.32 -4.21 -25.73
CA VAL A 41 33.38 -4.51 -24.78
C VAL A 41 34.34 -5.51 -25.42
N THR A 42 35.62 -5.18 -25.42
CA THR A 42 36.69 -6.01 -25.98
C THR A 42 37.63 -6.42 -24.84
N LEU A 43 37.81 -7.72 -24.67
CA LEU A 43 38.79 -8.30 -23.74
C LEU A 43 40.07 -8.56 -24.51
N MET A 44 41.20 -8.08 -23.96
CA MET A 44 42.54 -8.24 -24.57
C MET A 44 43.50 -8.77 -23.54
N SER A 45 44.54 -9.41 -24.01
CA SER A 45 45.71 -9.77 -23.19
C SER A 45 46.57 -8.51 -22.93
N THR A 46 47.60 -8.65 -22.13
CA THR A 46 48.48 -7.52 -21.76
C THR A 46 49.35 -7.03 -22.95
N ASP A 47 49.49 -7.81 -24.01
CA ASP A 47 50.12 -7.44 -25.26
C ASP A 47 49.19 -6.80 -26.29
N SER A 48 47.95 -6.48 -25.86
CA SER A 48 46.86 -5.90 -26.67
C SER A 48 46.27 -6.86 -27.73
N THR A 49 46.58 -8.15 -27.67
CA THR A 49 45.92 -9.15 -28.54
C THR A 49 44.48 -9.37 -28.07
N VAL A 50 43.52 -9.27 -29.00
CA VAL A 50 42.09 -9.44 -28.74
C VAL A 50 41.79 -10.92 -28.40
N ILE A 51 41.30 -11.18 -27.20
CA ILE A 51 40.85 -12.50 -26.76
C ILE A 51 39.40 -12.74 -27.14
N ASP A 52 38.53 -11.77 -26.85
CA ASP A 52 37.10 -11.88 -27.16
C ASP A 52 36.46 -10.47 -27.24
N THR A 53 35.34 -10.36 -27.95
CA THR A 53 34.60 -9.10 -28.11
C THR A 53 33.11 -9.36 -28.08
N MET A 54 32.38 -8.60 -27.30
CA MET A 54 30.92 -8.70 -27.22
C MET A 54 30.23 -7.34 -27.11
N SER A 55 29.02 -7.26 -27.60
CA SER A 55 28.12 -6.17 -27.24
C SER A 55 27.48 -6.45 -25.89
N VAL A 56 27.31 -5.42 -25.10
CA VAL A 56 26.63 -5.53 -23.80
C VAL A 56 25.24 -6.13 -23.95
N ARG A 57 24.87 -6.97 -23.01
CA ARG A 57 23.51 -7.50 -22.90
C ARG A 57 22.72 -6.57 -21.98
N ASN A 58 21.55 -6.15 -22.44
CA ASN A 58 20.63 -5.37 -21.63
C ASN A 58 19.91 -6.31 -20.65
N GLU A 59 20.64 -6.80 -19.68
CA GLU A 59 20.03 -7.49 -18.54
C GLU A 59 19.57 -6.43 -17.56
N ARG A 60 18.39 -6.60 -17.00
CA ARG A 60 17.89 -5.78 -15.91
C ARG A 60 18.21 -6.48 -14.62
N PRO A 61 19.37 -6.19 -14.00
CA PRO A 61 19.61 -6.66 -12.66
C PRO A 61 18.63 -5.97 -11.73
N SER A 62 18.22 -6.68 -10.72
CA SER A 62 17.30 -6.20 -9.71
C SER A 62 17.84 -4.97 -8.95
N GLY A 63 17.04 -3.92 -8.82
CA GLY A 63 17.19 -2.81 -7.89
C GLY A 63 17.91 -1.58 -8.41
N TYR A 64 18.77 -1.67 -9.35
CA TYR A 64 19.54 -0.53 -9.85
C TYR A 64 19.64 -0.57 -11.37
N MET A 65 19.04 0.40 -12.04
CA MET A 65 19.24 0.81 -13.43
C MET A 65 19.33 -0.31 -14.48
N VAL A 66 18.99 -0.03 -15.72
CA VAL A 66 19.35 -0.87 -16.86
C VAL A 66 20.87 -1.01 -16.85
N ALA A 67 21.37 -2.13 -16.33
CA ALA A 67 22.79 -2.41 -16.37
C ALA A 67 23.06 -3.12 -17.68
N SER A 68 23.85 -2.52 -18.53
CA SER A 68 24.39 -3.18 -19.70
C SER A 68 25.54 -4.08 -19.23
N SER A 69 25.24 -5.36 -19.10
CA SER A 69 26.19 -6.36 -18.62
C SER A 69 27.03 -6.95 -19.76
N PHE A 70 28.25 -7.35 -19.43
CA PHE A 70 29.09 -8.17 -20.27
C PHE A 70 29.69 -9.33 -19.46
N SER A 71 29.99 -10.45 -20.12
CA SER A 71 30.66 -11.57 -19.50
C SER A 71 31.64 -12.26 -20.46
N PHE A 72 32.84 -12.56 -19.98
CA PHE A 72 33.88 -13.29 -20.71
C PHE A 72 34.30 -14.54 -19.94
N LYS A 73 34.47 -15.66 -20.63
CA LYS A 73 35.04 -16.86 -20.06
C LYS A 73 36.54 -16.85 -20.28
N VAL A 74 37.30 -16.86 -19.21
CA VAL A 74 38.77 -16.87 -19.21
C VAL A 74 39.32 -18.08 -18.46
N PRO A 75 40.55 -18.56 -18.77
CA PRO A 75 41.20 -19.65 -18.00
C PRO A 75 41.29 -19.29 -16.51
N ALA A 76 41.12 -20.29 -15.65
CA ALA A 76 41.19 -20.13 -14.20
C ALA A 76 42.67 -20.06 -13.71
N LYS A 77 43.41 -19.08 -14.16
CA LYS A 77 44.80 -18.80 -13.74
C LYS A 77 44.93 -17.32 -13.36
N VAL A 78 45.96 -17.01 -12.54
CA VAL A 78 46.30 -15.63 -12.21
C VAL A 78 46.82 -14.93 -13.46
N GLU A 79 46.12 -14.00 -13.99
CA GLU A 79 46.46 -13.30 -15.24
C GLU A 79 45.92 -11.87 -15.22
N SER A 80 46.55 -11.00 -16.01
CA SER A 80 46.10 -9.61 -16.20
C SER A 80 45.44 -9.49 -17.58
N TYR A 81 44.35 -8.75 -17.62
CA TYR A 81 43.58 -8.50 -18.83
C TYR A 81 43.40 -7.02 -19.04
N ILE A 82 43.27 -6.60 -20.29
CA ILE A 82 42.87 -5.25 -20.68
C ILE A 82 41.43 -5.30 -21.19
N ILE A 83 40.58 -4.48 -20.64
CA ILE A 83 39.18 -4.38 -21.04
C ILE A 83 38.95 -3.00 -21.67
N LYS A 84 38.72 -2.97 -22.98
CA LYS A 84 38.38 -1.76 -23.73
C LYS A 84 36.87 -1.69 -23.92
N VAL A 85 36.30 -0.52 -23.69
CA VAL A 85 34.89 -0.27 -23.87
C VAL A 85 34.68 0.92 -24.80
N ASP A 86 33.96 0.67 -25.87
CA ASP A 86 33.58 1.64 -26.89
C ASP A 86 32.06 1.79 -26.94
N CYS A 87 31.55 3.01 -26.99
CA CYS A 87 30.10 3.31 -27.15
C CYS A 87 29.95 4.60 -27.94
N GLU A 88 29.02 4.60 -28.90
CA GLU A 88 28.71 5.77 -29.73
C GLU A 88 28.29 6.97 -28.87
N GLY A 89 28.90 8.13 -29.06
CA GLY A 89 28.65 9.33 -28.28
C GLY A 89 29.37 9.39 -26.92
N TYR A 90 30.29 8.45 -26.64
CA TYR A 90 31.07 8.38 -25.40
C TYR A 90 32.58 8.30 -25.69
N LYS A 91 33.38 8.78 -24.75
CA LYS A 91 34.83 8.60 -24.80
C LYS A 91 35.15 7.15 -24.48
N SER A 92 35.91 6.48 -25.38
CA SER A 92 36.39 5.13 -25.13
C SER A 92 37.25 5.05 -23.89
N ILE A 93 37.13 3.99 -23.12
CA ILE A 93 37.92 3.76 -21.91
C ILE A 93 38.60 2.39 -21.96
N THR A 94 39.79 2.33 -21.43
CA THR A 94 40.56 1.08 -21.26
C THR A 94 40.86 0.87 -19.79
N VAL A 95 40.54 -0.32 -19.28
CA VAL A 95 40.68 -0.67 -17.86
C VAL A 95 41.59 -1.92 -17.76
N ASN A 96 42.63 -1.84 -16.94
CA ASN A 96 43.47 -2.98 -16.62
C ASN A 96 42.85 -3.76 -15.46
N TYR A 97 42.60 -5.05 -15.68
CA TYR A 97 42.04 -5.93 -14.67
C TYR A 97 42.97 -7.11 -14.37
N LYS A 98 43.33 -7.29 -13.09
CA LYS A 98 44.16 -8.40 -12.62
C LYS A 98 43.33 -9.43 -11.85
N LEU A 99 43.28 -10.65 -12.33
CA LEU A 99 42.67 -11.79 -11.69
C LEU A 99 43.59 -12.32 -10.59
N LYS A 100 43.35 -11.92 -9.34
CA LYS A 100 44.24 -12.18 -8.19
C LYS A 100 44.18 -13.59 -7.60
N HIS A 101 43.05 -14.27 -7.69
CA HIS A 101 42.82 -15.60 -7.11
C HIS A 101 41.94 -16.45 -8.05
N ALA A 102 42.46 -17.57 -8.49
CA ALA A 102 41.83 -18.44 -9.48
C ALA A 102 41.12 -19.66 -8.90
N ALA A 103 41.41 -20.04 -7.65
CA ALA A 103 41.26 -21.41 -7.21
C ALA A 103 39.83 -21.88 -6.82
N ARG A 104 38.89 -21.03 -6.49
CA ARG A 104 37.59 -21.48 -5.93
C ARG A 104 36.32 -20.84 -6.48
N VAL A 105 36.40 -19.83 -7.36
CA VAL A 105 35.24 -19.02 -7.75
C VAL A 105 35.09 -19.03 -9.25
N LEU A 106 33.96 -19.56 -9.74
CA LEU A 106 33.64 -19.67 -11.17
C LEU A 106 33.22 -18.34 -11.79
N ARG A 107 32.81 -17.35 -11.02
CA ARG A 107 32.40 -16.03 -11.47
C ARG A 107 33.15 -14.91 -10.77
N ARG A 108 33.60 -13.92 -11.50
CA ARG A 108 34.27 -12.72 -10.96
C ARG A 108 33.59 -11.46 -11.47
N TRP A 109 33.19 -10.61 -10.51
CA TRP A 109 32.63 -9.32 -10.82
C TRP A 109 33.74 -8.28 -10.98
N ILE A 110 33.67 -7.60 -12.13
CA ILE A 110 34.56 -6.47 -12.43
C ILE A 110 33.84 -5.20 -11.96
N PRO A 111 34.53 -4.23 -11.34
CA PRO A 111 33.92 -2.93 -11.01
C PRO A 111 33.25 -2.31 -12.25
N ALA A 112 32.09 -1.67 -12.08
CA ALA A 112 31.36 -1.07 -13.18
C ALA A 112 32.23 -0.05 -13.93
N ILE A 113 32.28 -0.18 -15.26
CA ILE A 113 33.05 0.69 -16.16
C ILE A 113 32.17 1.87 -16.54
N LYS A 114 32.55 3.07 -16.15
CA LYS A 114 31.78 4.30 -16.37
C LYS A 114 32.36 5.13 -17.52
N LEU A 115 31.58 5.34 -18.58
CA LEU A 115 31.98 6.13 -19.75
C LEU A 115 31.48 7.58 -19.63
N VAL A 116 32.32 8.52 -20.05
CA VAL A 116 32.02 9.95 -20.10
C VAL A 116 31.51 10.29 -21.49
N ARG A 117 30.40 11.02 -21.58
CA ARG A 117 29.85 11.50 -22.86
C ARG A 117 30.83 12.43 -23.56
N LEU A 118 31.00 12.25 -24.85
CA LEU A 118 31.69 13.24 -25.70
C LEU A 118 30.86 14.53 -25.71
N LYS A 119 31.49 15.67 -25.45
CA LYS A 119 30.86 16.97 -25.68
C LYS A 119 30.56 17.07 -27.16
N SER A 120 29.28 17.17 -27.55
CA SER A 120 28.88 17.47 -28.93
C SER A 120 29.61 18.78 -29.31
N LYS A 121 30.36 18.74 -30.40
CA LYS A 121 30.95 19.92 -31.08
C LYS A 121 29.84 20.69 -31.81
N HIS A 122 28.82 21.15 -31.14
CA HIS A 122 27.99 22.26 -31.57
C HIS A 122 28.27 23.39 -30.63
N SER A 123 29.37 24.06 -30.90
CA SER A 123 29.76 25.36 -30.44
C SER A 123 28.65 26.35 -30.81
N LEU A 124 28.19 27.06 -29.82
CA LEU A 124 27.43 28.28 -29.91
C LEU A 124 28.30 29.39 -30.53
N THR A 125 28.39 29.44 -31.85
CA THR A 125 28.76 30.64 -32.61
C THR A 125 28.25 30.44 -34.03
N GLY A 126 27.21 31.16 -34.36
CA GLY A 126 26.70 31.24 -35.71
C GLY A 126 25.19 31.40 -35.74
N ASP A 127 24.74 32.65 -35.86
CA ASP A 127 23.38 33.00 -36.25
C ASP A 127 22.98 32.24 -37.52
N ASN A 128 22.14 31.27 -37.40
CA ASN A 128 21.24 30.83 -38.44
C ASN A 128 19.91 30.49 -37.81
N GLU A 129 18.92 31.31 -38.04
CA GLU A 129 17.52 31.03 -37.83
C GLU A 129 17.14 29.77 -38.62
N LEU A 130 17.28 28.62 -38.01
CA LEU A 130 16.60 27.41 -38.44
C LEU A 130 15.21 27.45 -37.80
N GLY A 131 14.22 27.54 -38.70
CA GLY A 131 12.81 27.53 -38.35
C GLY A 131 12.49 26.49 -37.30
N GLU A 132 11.68 26.88 -36.36
CA GLU A 132 11.17 26.13 -35.23
C GLU A 132 10.70 24.74 -35.66
N VAL A 133 11.57 23.75 -35.62
CA VAL A 133 11.19 22.34 -35.65
C VAL A 133 10.58 22.05 -34.29
N THR A 134 9.32 22.35 -34.18
CA THR A 134 8.50 21.95 -33.06
C THR A 134 8.51 20.44 -33.01
N VAL A 135 9.34 19.86 -32.14
CA VAL A 135 9.42 18.42 -31.94
C VAL A 135 8.05 17.97 -31.45
N ARG A 136 7.24 17.42 -32.31
CA ARG A 136 5.91 16.84 -32.05
C ARG A 136 5.96 15.61 -31.08
N ALA A 137 7.16 15.27 -30.59
CA ALA A 137 7.40 14.11 -29.72
C ALA A 137 6.95 14.31 -28.26
N THR A 138 6.64 15.52 -27.81
CA THR A 138 6.35 15.84 -26.40
C THR A 138 4.96 15.44 -25.90
N ARG A 139 4.10 14.87 -26.76
CA ARG A 139 2.70 14.55 -26.39
C ARG A 139 2.41 13.07 -26.13
N ILE A 140 3.40 12.20 -26.22
CA ILE A 140 3.22 10.79 -25.86
C ILE A 140 3.24 10.69 -24.35
N LYS A 141 2.10 10.40 -23.74
CA LYS A 141 1.97 10.26 -22.28
C LYS A 141 2.68 9.02 -21.76
N PHE A 142 2.58 7.91 -22.49
CA PHE A 142 3.24 6.67 -22.12
C PHE A 142 3.64 5.86 -23.36
N PHE A 143 4.65 5.04 -23.22
CA PHE A 143 5.07 4.08 -24.23
C PHE A 143 5.73 2.87 -23.56
N HIS A 144 5.73 1.75 -24.28
CA HIS A 144 6.43 0.55 -23.83
C HIS A 144 7.81 0.45 -24.47
N LYS A 145 8.84 0.23 -23.67
CA LYS A 145 10.19 -0.12 -24.12
C LYS A 145 10.51 -1.53 -23.64
N GLY A 146 10.26 -2.53 -24.47
CA GLY A 146 10.25 -3.93 -24.05
C GLY A 146 9.17 -4.16 -22.98
N ASP A 147 9.53 -4.72 -21.83
CA ASP A 147 8.62 -4.96 -20.71
C ASP A 147 8.43 -3.75 -19.79
N THR A 148 9.11 -2.64 -20.07
CA THR A 148 9.02 -1.41 -19.27
C THR A 148 7.95 -0.48 -19.83
N LEU A 149 7.04 -0.06 -18.98
CA LEU A 149 6.10 1.01 -19.26
C LEU A 149 6.74 2.34 -18.81
N VAL A 150 6.87 3.27 -19.76
CA VAL A 150 7.49 4.58 -19.52
C VAL A 150 6.45 5.66 -19.65
N TYR A 151 6.28 6.48 -18.62
CA TYR A 151 5.45 7.68 -18.61
C TYR A 151 6.34 8.91 -18.76
N ASN A 152 5.97 9.81 -19.65
CA ASN A 152 6.67 11.09 -19.86
C ASN A 152 6.07 12.16 -18.96
N ALA A 153 6.79 12.61 -17.94
CA ALA A 153 6.29 13.61 -16.99
C ALA A 153 5.94 14.95 -17.65
N ASP A 154 6.70 15.36 -18.67
CA ASP A 154 6.45 16.63 -19.39
C ASP A 154 5.18 16.59 -20.26
N ALA A 155 4.58 15.41 -20.46
CA ALA A 155 3.31 15.26 -21.17
C ALA A 155 2.07 15.51 -20.28
N PHE A 156 2.27 15.75 -18.97
CA PHE A 156 1.22 16.03 -18.01
C PHE A 156 1.34 17.47 -17.54
N ASN A 157 0.27 18.24 -17.75
CA ASN A 157 0.19 19.62 -17.26
C ASN A 157 -0.33 19.61 -15.84
N LEU A 158 0.55 19.84 -14.88
CA LEU A 158 0.23 19.92 -13.47
C LEU A 158 0.38 21.37 -12.97
N PRO A 159 -0.44 21.79 -12.01
CA PRO A 159 -0.22 23.04 -11.31
C PRO A 159 1.17 23.07 -10.68
N GLU A 160 1.80 24.21 -10.65
CA GLU A 160 3.03 24.37 -9.88
C GLU A 160 2.72 24.23 -8.39
N GLY A 161 3.61 23.55 -7.66
CA GLY A 161 3.33 23.15 -6.29
C GLY A 161 2.79 21.72 -6.20
N SER A 162 2.40 21.11 -7.33
CA SER A 162 2.03 19.69 -7.37
C SER A 162 3.21 18.81 -6.99
N MET A 163 2.91 17.72 -6.32
CA MET A 163 3.89 16.71 -5.89
C MET A 163 3.83 15.46 -6.78
N LEU A 164 4.65 14.49 -6.49
CA LEU A 164 4.78 13.27 -7.28
C LEU A 164 3.49 12.46 -7.32
N ASP A 165 2.73 12.44 -6.24
CA ASP A 165 1.43 11.75 -6.15
C ASP A 165 0.44 12.26 -7.20
N GLU A 166 0.35 13.60 -7.39
CA GLU A 166 -0.51 14.20 -8.37
C GLU A 166 -0.11 13.82 -9.80
N LEU A 167 1.20 13.73 -10.07
CA LEU A 167 1.69 13.26 -11.35
C LEU A 167 1.26 11.80 -11.60
N ILE A 168 1.42 10.93 -10.61
CA ILE A 168 1.08 9.52 -10.73
C ILE A 168 -0.43 9.33 -10.89
N ARG A 169 -1.26 10.06 -10.14
CA ARG A 169 -2.73 10.01 -10.27
C ARG A 169 -3.23 10.37 -11.67
N GLN A 170 -2.48 11.18 -12.41
CA GLN A 170 -2.83 11.55 -13.78
C GLN A 170 -2.32 10.56 -14.84
N MET A 171 -1.49 9.59 -14.46
CA MET A 171 -0.97 8.60 -15.39
C MET A 171 -2.04 7.57 -15.75
N PRO A 172 -2.21 7.24 -17.05
CA PRO A 172 -3.12 6.20 -17.49
C PRO A 172 -2.86 4.85 -16.79
N GLY A 173 -3.91 4.26 -16.22
CA GLY A 173 -3.82 2.99 -15.49
C GLY A 173 -3.25 3.06 -14.09
N ALA A 174 -2.91 4.26 -13.60
CA ALA A 174 -2.37 4.45 -12.26
C ALA A 174 -3.48 4.71 -11.23
N ARG A 175 -3.32 4.15 -10.03
CA ARG A 175 -4.16 4.38 -8.85
C ARG A 175 -3.26 4.44 -7.62
N ILE A 176 -3.51 5.40 -6.73
CA ILE A 176 -2.86 5.50 -5.41
C ILE A 176 -3.95 5.37 -4.36
N GLU A 177 -3.76 4.46 -3.42
CA GLU A 177 -4.64 4.29 -2.26
C GLU A 177 -4.27 5.26 -1.13
N ALA A 178 -5.15 5.44 -0.15
CA ALA A 178 -4.96 6.36 0.96
C ALA A 178 -3.71 6.05 1.82
N ASN A 179 -3.28 4.79 1.87
CA ASN A 179 -2.06 4.35 2.54
C ASN A 179 -0.78 4.57 1.70
N GLY A 180 -0.87 5.19 0.52
CA GLY A 180 0.24 5.43 -0.40
C GLY A 180 0.62 4.22 -1.28
N GLU A 181 -0.16 3.17 -1.28
CA GLU A 181 0.05 2.05 -2.20
C GLU A 181 -0.29 2.46 -3.63
N ILE A 182 0.63 2.19 -4.56
CA ILE A 182 0.50 2.53 -5.96
C ILE A 182 0.16 1.27 -6.75
N PHE A 183 -0.81 1.38 -7.63
CA PHE A 183 -1.17 0.32 -8.57
C PHE A 183 -1.06 0.85 -10.00
N ILE A 184 -0.45 0.07 -10.86
CA ILE A 184 -0.39 0.35 -12.31
C ILE A 184 -0.97 -0.85 -13.05
N ASN A 185 -2.08 -0.64 -13.75
CA ASN A 185 -2.84 -1.69 -14.41
C ASN A 185 -3.13 -2.86 -13.44
N ASP A 186 -3.64 -2.53 -12.25
CA ASP A 186 -3.96 -3.42 -11.11
C ASP A 186 -2.78 -4.22 -10.52
N LYS A 187 -1.57 -3.94 -10.96
CA LYS A 187 -0.38 -4.48 -10.32
C LYS A 187 0.09 -3.51 -9.25
N LYS A 188 0.17 -3.98 -8.02
CA LYS A 188 0.78 -3.22 -6.93
C LYS A 188 2.25 -2.95 -7.27
N ILE A 189 2.68 -1.73 -7.07
CA ILE A 189 4.09 -1.33 -7.09
C ILE A 189 4.65 -1.64 -5.70
N ASP A 190 5.65 -2.51 -5.65
CA ASP A 190 6.24 -2.95 -4.40
C ASP A 190 7.06 -1.81 -3.76
N TYR A 191 7.75 -1.01 -4.58
CA TYR A 191 8.47 0.18 -4.10
C TYR A 191 8.79 1.18 -5.21
N LEU A 192 9.00 2.43 -4.77
CA LEU A 192 9.53 3.52 -5.59
C LEU A 192 11.06 3.58 -5.52
N THR A 193 11.67 3.94 -6.65
CA THR A 193 13.08 4.30 -6.72
C THR A 193 13.25 5.70 -7.31
N LEU A 194 14.31 6.38 -6.93
CA LEU A 194 14.68 7.67 -7.45
C LEU A 194 16.02 7.54 -8.16
N ASN A 195 16.02 7.69 -9.51
CA ASN A 195 17.19 7.38 -10.34
C ASN A 195 17.78 5.99 -10.04
N GLY A 196 16.92 4.98 -9.86
CA GLY A 196 17.30 3.62 -9.54
C GLY A 196 17.65 3.34 -8.07
N LYS A 197 17.57 4.33 -7.17
CA LYS A 197 17.88 4.17 -5.75
C LYS A 197 16.62 4.22 -4.90
N GLN A 198 16.50 3.30 -3.97
CA GLN A 198 15.34 3.21 -3.07
C GLN A 198 15.57 4.09 -1.84
N LEU A 199 14.92 5.27 -1.83
CA LEU A 199 14.85 6.16 -0.68
C LEU A 199 13.52 5.94 0.06
N PHE A 200 13.49 6.19 1.38
CA PHE A 200 12.30 6.02 2.24
C PHE A 200 11.65 4.63 2.10
N LYS A 201 12.44 3.61 2.28
CA LYS A 201 12.08 2.21 2.07
C LYS A 201 10.82 1.82 2.84
N GLY A 202 9.79 1.41 2.09
CA GLY A 202 8.48 1.07 2.65
C GLY A 202 7.57 2.26 2.95
N ASN A 203 8.05 3.50 2.78
CA ASN A 203 7.24 4.70 2.93
C ASN A 203 7.16 5.49 1.60
N ASN A 204 6.36 4.98 0.66
CA ASN A 204 6.14 5.67 -0.61
C ASN A 204 5.54 7.06 -0.42
N LEU A 205 4.71 7.27 0.62
CA LEU A 205 4.08 8.54 0.94
C LEU A 205 5.10 9.67 1.12
N ALA A 206 6.27 9.37 1.70
CA ALA A 206 7.31 10.35 1.90
C ALA A 206 7.78 11.00 0.58
N LEU A 207 7.97 10.20 -0.48
CA LEU A 207 8.31 10.72 -1.81
C LEU A 207 7.08 11.28 -2.53
N LEU A 208 5.95 10.61 -2.43
CA LEU A 208 4.71 11.00 -3.11
C LEU A 208 4.25 12.41 -2.70
N GLU A 209 4.20 12.67 -1.40
CA GLU A 209 3.66 13.91 -0.84
C GLU A 209 4.64 15.08 -0.87
N ASN A 210 5.94 14.82 -0.94
CA ASN A 210 6.95 15.87 -0.73
C ASN A 210 7.85 16.14 -1.94
N MET A 211 7.93 15.20 -2.89
CA MET A 211 8.78 15.38 -4.06
C MET A 211 8.06 16.19 -5.14
N PRO A 212 8.60 17.36 -5.53
CA PRO A 212 7.95 18.21 -6.53
C PRO A 212 7.97 17.56 -7.93
N TYR A 213 6.81 17.54 -8.61
CA TYR A 213 6.66 16.91 -9.93
C TYR A 213 7.60 17.50 -10.99
N TYR A 214 7.90 18.80 -10.91
CA TYR A 214 8.74 19.49 -11.91
C TYR A 214 10.17 18.98 -11.96
N THR A 215 10.64 18.29 -10.92
CA THR A 215 11.96 17.64 -10.87
C THR A 215 12.00 16.36 -11.69
N VAL A 216 10.83 15.79 -11.99
CA VAL A 216 10.68 14.50 -12.66
C VAL A 216 10.76 14.65 -14.18
N LYS A 217 11.57 13.80 -14.83
CA LYS A 217 11.64 13.69 -16.28
C LYS A 217 10.68 12.62 -16.81
N SER A 218 10.69 11.45 -16.19
CA SER A 218 9.85 10.32 -16.58
C SER A 218 9.75 9.31 -15.44
N LEU A 219 8.69 8.49 -15.48
CA LEU A 219 8.52 7.35 -14.58
C LEU A 219 8.57 6.06 -15.38
N LYS A 220 9.34 5.09 -14.90
CA LYS A 220 9.47 3.77 -15.54
C LYS A 220 8.87 2.72 -14.62
N VAL A 221 7.97 1.92 -15.16
CA VAL A 221 7.36 0.80 -14.44
C VAL A 221 7.78 -0.51 -15.08
N PHE A 222 8.37 -1.39 -14.30
CA PHE A 222 8.90 -2.66 -14.78
C PHE A 222 8.94 -3.71 -13.67
N GLU A 223 8.96 -4.97 -14.09
CA GLU A 223 9.18 -6.10 -13.18
C GLU A 223 10.68 -6.38 -13.05
N GLN A 224 11.13 -6.55 -11.83
CA GLN A 224 12.52 -6.72 -11.50
C GLN A 224 12.73 -7.91 -10.57
N SER A 225 13.72 -8.76 -10.82
CA SER A 225 14.06 -9.85 -9.90
C SER A 225 14.45 -9.30 -8.54
N LYS A 226 13.99 -9.91 -7.46
CA LYS A 226 14.37 -9.52 -6.10
C LYS A 226 15.89 -9.48 -5.95
N GLU A 227 16.41 -8.53 -5.17
CA GLU A 227 17.85 -8.38 -4.98
C GLU A 227 18.54 -9.69 -4.61
N LYS A 228 17.91 -10.49 -3.74
CA LYS A 228 18.41 -11.80 -3.31
C LYS A 228 18.54 -12.84 -4.43
N ASN A 229 17.78 -12.67 -5.52
CA ASN A 229 17.75 -13.61 -6.65
C ASN A 229 18.66 -13.18 -7.80
N ARG A 230 19.32 -12.03 -7.67
CA ARG A 230 20.09 -11.39 -8.73
C ARG A 230 21.24 -12.24 -9.25
N ASN A 231 21.92 -12.90 -8.34
CA ASN A 231 23.14 -13.68 -8.62
C ASN A 231 22.88 -15.18 -8.65
N LEU A 232 21.62 -15.60 -8.59
CA LEU A 232 21.22 -16.99 -8.65
C LEU A 232 21.29 -17.54 -10.08
N ASN A 233 21.54 -18.81 -10.19
CA ASN A 233 21.51 -19.55 -11.46
C ASN A 233 20.07 -19.67 -11.96
N THR A 234 19.12 -19.84 -11.06
CA THR A 234 17.69 -19.91 -11.34
C THR A 234 17.15 -18.52 -11.64
N LYS A 235 16.51 -18.36 -12.78
CA LYS A 235 15.73 -17.17 -13.09
C LYS A 235 14.35 -17.30 -12.43
N THR A 236 14.32 -17.15 -11.11
CA THR A 236 13.07 -17.27 -10.35
C THR A 236 12.06 -16.23 -10.80
N ASP A 237 10.78 -16.59 -10.73
CA ASP A 237 9.67 -15.71 -11.10
C ASP A 237 9.28 -14.72 -9.99
N LEU A 238 10.01 -14.74 -8.87
CA LEU A 238 9.82 -13.81 -7.77
C LEU A 238 10.40 -12.44 -8.16
N LYS A 239 9.55 -11.61 -8.73
CA LYS A 239 9.89 -10.27 -9.17
C LYS A 239 9.12 -9.26 -8.35
N ASP A 240 9.74 -8.11 -8.13
CA ASP A 240 9.10 -6.92 -7.61
C ASP A 240 8.64 -6.03 -8.77
N ASN A 241 7.48 -5.40 -8.63
CA ASN A 241 7.05 -4.35 -9.54
C ASN A 241 7.64 -3.04 -9.05
N VAL A 242 8.49 -2.44 -9.83
CA VAL A 242 9.22 -1.22 -9.46
C VAL A 242 8.75 -0.05 -10.28
N MET A 243 8.54 1.09 -9.62
CA MET A 243 8.38 2.37 -10.30
C MET A 243 9.63 3.22 -10.05
N ASP A 244 10.41 3.46 -11.10
CA ASP A 244 11.61 4.31 -11.03
C ASP A 244 11.30 5.72 -11.52
N VAL A 245 11.45 6.68 -10.62
CA VAL A 245 11.28 8.11 -10.86
C VAL A 245 12.61 8.67 -11.34
N LEU A 246 12.66 9.05 -12.62
CA LEU A 246 13.84 9.65 -13.22
C LEU A 246 13.80 11.17 -13.10
N LEU A 247 14.83 11.73 -12.51
CA LEU A 247 14.98 13.18 -12.40
C LEU A 247 15.45 13.82 -13.69
N LYS A 248 15.10 15.06 -13.91
CA LYS A 248 15.72 15.91 -14.92
C LYS A 248 17.20 16.11 -14.59
N LYS A 249 18.01 16.38 -15.58
CA LYS A 249 19.46 16.44 -15.47
C LYS A 249 19.93 17.45 -14.41
N GLU A 250 19.27 18.59 -14.34
CA GLU A 250 19.56 19.65 -13.37
C GLU A 250 19.34 19.26 -11.90
N TYR A 251 18.50 18.23 -11.65
CA TYR A 251 18.18 17.74 -10.29
C TYR A 251 18.85 16.39 -9.96
N SER A 252 19.60 15.81 -10.89
CA SER A 252 20.12 14.43 -10.74
C SER A 252 21.52 14.33 -10.13
N GLN A 253 22.25 15.45 -9.99
CA GLN A 253 23.63 15.49 -9.46
C GLN A 253 23.90 16.72 -8.60
N ASN A 254 22.96 17.19 -7.82
CA ASN A 254 23.14 18.35 -6.95
C ASN A 254 22.19 18.27 -5.75
N ASN A 255 22.36 19.20 -4.86
CA ASN A 255 21.34 19.52 -3.88
C ASN A 255 20.19 20.26 -4.59
N PHE A 256 18.95 19.80 -4.38
CA PHE A 256 17.75 20.42 -4.90
C PHE A 256 16.61 20.25 -3.91
N GLY A 257 15.74 21.26 -3.85
CA GLY A 257 14.59 21.16 -2.96
C GLY A 257 13.66 22.36 -3.07
N ASN A 258 12.67 22.34 -2.20
CA ASN A 258 11.71 23.42 -2.07
C ASN A 258 11.26 23.56 -0.61
N ILE A 259 10.93 24.77 -0.24
CA ILE A 259 10.27 25.11 1.02
C ILE A 259 9.05 25.95 0.67
N GLU A 260 7.92 25.65 1.27
CA GLU A 260 6.66 26.37 1.08
C GLU A 260 6.03 26.65 2.44
N ALA A 261 5.54 27.87 2.65
CA ALA A 261 4.76 28.26 3.82
C ALA A 261 3.50 28.99 3.37
N GLY A 262 2.37 28.69 4.01
CA GLY A 262 1.08 29.29 3.71
C GLY A 262 0.27 29.55 4.95
N VAL A 263 -0.52 30.64 4.90
CA VAL A 263 -1.50 31.01 5.93
C VAL A 263 -2.84 31.27 5.27
N GLY A 264 -3.90 30.94 5.97
CA GLY A 264 -5.24 31.02 5.45
C GLY A 264 -6.27 31.51 6.46
N THR A 265 -7.49 31.70 6.01
CA THR A 265 -8.63 31.98 6.87
C THR A 265 -8.93 30.78 7.76
N ASN A 266 -9.70 30.99 8.85
CA ASN A 266 -10.07 29.97 9.83
C ASN A 266 -8.86 29.26 10.44
N ASP A 267 -7.80 30.00 10.75
CA ASP A 267 -6.55 29.52 11.38
C ASP A 267 -5.89 28.38 10.59
N ARG A 268 -6.07 28.34 9.27
CA ARG A 268 -5.43 27.33 8.42
C ARG A 268 -4.02 27.73 8.09
N TRP A 269 -3.11 26.76 8.16
CA TRP A 269 -1.71 26.96 7.85
C TRP A 269 -1.06 25.69 7.29
N GLN A 270 0.00 25.88 6.53
CA GLN A 270 0.88 24.80 6.08
C GLN A 270 2.33 25.26 6.03
N VAL A 271 3.25 24.36 6.36
CA VAL A 271 4.68 24.49 6.10
C VAL A 271 5.16 23.15 5.59
N ARG A 272 5.78 23.11 4.43
CA ARG A 272 6.36 21.88 3.90
C ARG A 272 7.69 22.17 3.24
N GLY A 273 8.58 21.19 3.27
CA GLY A 273 9.87 21.25 2.64
C GLY A 273 10.36 19.88 2.23
N PHE A 274 11.13 19.88 1.17
CA PHE A 274 11.84 18.70 0.70
C PHE A 274 13.23 19.11 0.25
N ASP A 275 14.24 18.35 0.65
CA ASP A 275 15.62 18.49 0.20
C ASP A 275 16.17 17.13 -0.26
N GLY A 276 16.76 17.09 -1.44
CA GLY A 276 17.40 15.92 -2.01
C GLY A 276 18.86 16.21 -2.33
N TYR A 277 19.75 15.46 -1.73
CA TYR A 277 21.19 15.51 -1.95
C TYR A 277 21.66 14.25 -2.68
N MET A 278 22.13 14.41 -3.93
CA MET A 278 22.47 13.30 -4.82
C MET A 278 23.89 13.45 -5.36
N ILE A 279 24.90 13.08 -4.60
CA ILE A 279 26.31 13.22 -5.01
C ILE A 279 27.10 11.93 -4.77
N GLY A 280 27.55 11.33 -5.86
CA GLY A 280 28.48 10.20 -5.81
C GLY A 280 27.92 8.96 -5.10
N SER A 281 28.64 8.51 -4.08
CA SER A 281 28.33 7.31 -3.31
C SER A 281 27.34 7.53 -2.17
N VAL A 282 27.02 8.78 -1.85
CA VAL A 282 26.07 9.14 -0.78
C VAL A 282 24.89 9.88 -1.39
N ASN A 283 23.69 9.40 -1.10
CA ASN A 283 22.45 10.09 -1.43
C ASN A 283 21.64 10.25 -0.15
N ALA A 284 21.11 11.42 0.05
CA ALA A 284 20.28 11.74 1.20
C ALA A 284 19.06 12.52 0.75
N SER A 285 17.99 12.41 1.48
CA SER A 285 16.82 13.27 1.35
C SER A 285 16.17 13.51 2.70
N ALA A 286 15.61 14.70 2.85
CA ALA A 286 14.86 15.08 4.03
C ALA A 286 13.55 15.74 3.61
N TYR A 287 12.51 15.55 4.42
CA TYR A 287 11.24 16.22 4.24
C TYR A 287 10.63 16.67 5.55
N ALA A 288 9.83 17.72 5.46
CA ALA A 288 8.94 18.17 6.52
C ALA A 288 7.59 18.53 5.91
N ASN A 289 6.49 18.06 6.53
CA ASN A 289 5.12 18.43 6.17
C ASN A 289 4.32 18.68 7.44
N LEU A 290 4.02 19.95 7.67
CA LEU A 290 3.34 20.45 8.87
C LEU A 290 2.11 21.23 8.40
N ASN A 291 0.92 20.81 8.78
CA ASN A 291 -0.30 21.48 8.35
C ASN A 291 -1.51 21.11 9.20
N ASN A 292 -2.56 21.93 9.12
CA ASN A 292 -3.89 21.66 9.67
C ASN A 292 -5.00 21.71 8.60
N ILE A 293 -4.65 21.36 7.37
CA ILE A 293 -5.55 21.36 6.22
C ILE A 293 -5.80 19.94 5.67
N ASN A 294 -5.65 18.92 6.51
CA ASN A 294 -5.75 17.49 6.14
C ASN A 294 -4.89 17.10 4.93
N GLN A 295 -3.79 17.84 4.69
CA GLN A 295 -3.01 17.60 3.50
C GLN A 295 -2.08 16.41 3.72
N SER A 296 -2.55 15.24 3.29
CA SER A 296 -1.69 14.15 2.84
C SER A 296 -1.58 14.15 1.30
N SER A 297 -2.63 14.56 0.60
CA SER A 297 -2.67 14.85 -0.84
C SER A 297 -3.37 16.17 -1.07
N VAL A 298 -3.09 16.86 -2.17
CA VAL A 298 -3.78 18.12 -2.52
C VAL A 298 -5.19 17.79 -2.98
N PRO A 299 -6.24 18.33 -2.32
CA PRO A 299 -7.59 18.11 -2.78
C PRO A 299 -7.79 18.65 -4.21
N GLY A 300 -8.38 17.86 -5.10
CA GLY A 300 -8.91 18.32 -6.36
C GLY A 300 -7.97 18.42 -7.55
N SER A 301 -6.73 17.94 -7.49
CA SER A 301 -5.83 17.95 -8.65
C SER A 301 -6.32 17.05 -9.80
N ASP A 302 -7.11 16.04 -9.51
CA ASP A 302 -7.71 15.11 -10.47
C ASP A 302 -9.25 15.26 -10.61
N GLY A 303 -9.85 16.23 -9.92
CA GLY A 303 -11.29 16.43 -9.84
C GLY A 303 -12.03 15.37 -9.01
N SER A 304 -11.32 14.58 -8.23
CA SER A 304 -11.91 13.55 -7.39
C SER A 304 -12.07 14.04 -5.94
N PHE A 305 -13.01 14.99 -5.72
CA PHE A 305 -13.54 15.24 -4.39
C PHE A 305 -14.61 14.20 -4.08
N TRP A 306 -14.16 12.99 -3.81
CA TRP A 306 -15.07 11.95 -3.34
C TRP A 306 -14.97 11.89 -1.82
N ASP A 307 -16.10 11.83 -1.15
CA ASP A 307 -16.14 11.70 0.31
C ASP A 307 -15.38 10.48 0.81
N SER A 308 -15.25 9.43 -0.01
CA SER A 308 -14.46 8.23 0.29
C SER A 308 -12.95 8.48 0.34
N ASP A 309 -12.47 9.53 -0.33
CA ASP A 309 -11.05 9.90 -0.37
C ASP A 309 -10.70 11.03 0.61
N SER A 310 -11.71 11.68 1.20
CA SER A 310 -11.51 12.71 2.20
C SER A 310 -11.24 12.08 3.57
N PRO A 311 -10.29 12.60 4.36
CA PRO A 311 -10.11 12.16 5.74
C PRO A 311 -11.42 12.34 6.52
N LYS A 312 -11.84 11.29 7.24
CA LYS A 312 -13.07 11.25 8.03
C LYS A 312 -12.96 12.05 9.34
N SER A 313 -12.18 13.15 9.35
CA SER A 313 -11.92 13.98 10.53
C SER A 313 -11.15 15.23 10.16
N ILE A 314 -11.02 16.16 11.08
CA ILE A 314 -10.10 17.30 10.96
C ILE A 314 -8.78 16.94 11.62
N MET A 315 -7.67 17.07 10.88
CA MET A 315 -6.35 16.65 11.34
C MET A 315 -5.36 17.81 11.37
N ASN A 316 -4.55 17.82 12.41
CA ASN A 316 -3.32 18.62 12.51
C ASN A 316 -2.14 17.64 12.43
N THR A 317 -1.38 17.71 11.35
CA THR A 317 -0.32 16.76 11.05
C THR A 317 1.04 17.46 11.00
N LYS A 318 2.02 16.87 11.69
CA LYS A 318 3.43 17.25 11.64
C LYS A 318 4.25 16.01 11.36
N LYS A 319 4.87 15.94 10.18
CA LYS A 319 5.70 14.81 9.74
C LYS A 319 7.07 15.31 9.35
N VAL A 320 8.12 14.62 9.79
CA VAL A 320 9.50 14.86 9.38
C VAL A 320 10.17 13.52 9.10
N GLY A 321 11.08 13.51 8.14
CA GLY A 321 11.84 12.30 7.86
C GLY A 321 13.14 12.57 7.13
N VAL A 322 14.08 11.66 7.31
CA VAL A 322 15.40 11.65 6.66
C VAL A 322 15.68 10.25 6.14
N SER A 323 16.15 10.17 4.91
CA SER A 323 16.59 8.93 4.28
C SER A 323 18.01 9.10 3.76
N THR A 324 18.86 8.13 4.02
CA THR A 324 20.24 8.11 3.54
C THR A 324 20.60 6.77 2.90
N ILE A 325 21.34 6.80 1.81
CA ILE A 325 21.97 5.61 1.23
C ILE A 325 23.44 5.92 0.99
N ALA A 326 24.30 5.15 1.62
CA ALA A 326 25.74 5.15 1.37
C ALA A 326 26.13 3.83 0.69
N GLU A 327 26.74 3.91 -0.49
CA GLU A 327 27.16 2.73 -1.25
C GLU A 327 28.64 2.75 -1.60
N LYS A 328 29.25 1.59 -1.61
CA LYS A 328 30.61 1.42 -2.12
C LYS A 328 30.59 1.51 -3.66
N THR A 329 31.62 2.12 -4.25
CA THR A 329 31.80 2.19 -5.70
C THR A 329 31.60 0.81 -6.34
N GLY A 330 30.66 0.69 -7.30
CA GLY A 330 30.29 -0.57 -7.92
C GLY A 330 29.07 -1.27 -7.31
N GLY A 331 28.42 -0.67 -6.30
CA GLY A 331 27.13 -1.14 -5.77
C GLY A 331 27.17 -2.50 -5.03
N THR A 332 28.37 -3.01 -4.70
CA THR A 332 28.53 -4.31 -4.06
C THR A 332 28.25 -4.33 -2.56
N PHE A 333 28.23 -3.17 -1.95
CA PHE A 333 27.90 -2.98 -0.55
C PHE A 333 27.19 -1.64 -0.37
N TYR A 334 26.09 -1.63 0.34
CA TYR A 334 25.42 -0.37 0.72
C TYR A 334 24.75 -0.48 2.10
N VAL A 335 24.64 0.67 2.72
CA VAL A 335 23.85 0.90 3.94
C VAL A 335 22.79 1.92 3.64
N SER A 336 21.53 1.63 3.95
CA SER A 336 20.44 2.60 3.91
C SER A 336 19.82 2.76 5.29
N THR A 337 19.53 4.00 5.66
CA THR A 337 18.87 4.34 6.92
C THR A 337 17.74 5.33 6.65
N ASP A 338 16.54 4.98 7.10
CA ASP A 338 15.35 5.81 7.05
C ASP A 338 14.88 6.10 8.47
N LEU A 339 14.70 7.37 8.78
CA LEU A 339 14.18 7.88 10.03
C LEU A 339 12.92 8.68 9.73
N ALA A 340 11.84 8.46 10.47
CA ALA A 340 10.64 9.27 10.37
C ALA A 340 10.02 9.50 11.76
N ALA A 341 9.47 10.70 11.94
CA ALA A 341 8.69 11.03 13.12
C ALA A 341 7.41 11.76 12.69
N GLN A 342 6.31 11.44 13.36
CA GLN A 342 5.01 12.03 13.10
C GLN A 342 4.30 12.36 14.41
N TRP A 343 3.65 13.53 14.43
CA TRP A 343 2.71 13.95 15.46
C TRP A 343 1.41 14.34 14.76
N GLN A 344 0.31 13.81 15.24
CA GLN A 344 -1.01 14.02 14.64
C GLN A 344 -2.05 14.25 15.71
N GLY A 345 -2.74 15.38 15.64
CA GLY A 345 -4.01 15.63 16.34
C GLY A 345 -5.15 15.31 15.39
N VAL A 346 -6.19 14.65 15.89
CA VAL A 346 -7.39 14.29 15.12
C VAL A 346 -8.59 14.72 15.93
N ASP A 347 -9.45 15.53 15.31
CA ASP A 347 -10.75 15.93 15.83
C ASP A 347 -11.83 15.27 14.95
N LEU A 348 -12.58 14.35 15.54
CA LEU A 348 -13.61 13.56 14.90
C LEU A 348 -14.97 13.87 15.52
N ASP A 349 -15.96 14.22 14.68
CA ASP A 349 -17.39 14.16 14.98
C ASP A 349 -18.02 13.20 13.97
N GLU A 350 -18.38 12.01 14.43
CA GLU A 350 -19.07 10.98 13.67
C GLU A 350 -20.54 10.91 14.12
N GLN A 351 -21.44 11.00 13.17
CA GLN A 351 -22.88 10.78 13.37
C GLN A 351 -23.32 9.61 12.51
N LYS A 352 -23.93 8.60 13.12
CA LYS A 352 -24.21 7.34 12.44
C LYS A 352 -25.61 6.84 12.72
N LYS A 353 -26.31 6.41 11.66
CA LYS A 353 -27.48 5.55 11.68
C LYS A 353 -27.10 4.13 11.31
N GLN A 354 -27.60 3.18 12.07
CA GLN A 354 -27.30 1.77 11.89
C GLN A 354 -28.57 0.95 12.00
N ILE A 355 -28.76 0.01 11.10
CA ILE A 355 -29.91 -0.91 11.12
C ILE A 355 -29.36 -2.32 11.27
N SER A 356 -29.62 -2.95 12.41
CA SER A 356 -29.32 -4.35 12.63
C SER A 356 -30.44 -5.22 12.09
N ILE A 357 -30.08 -6.18 11.23
CA ILE A 357 -31.02 -7.05 10.54
C ILE A 357 -31.22 -8.30 11.40
N LEU A 358 -32.40 -8.43 12.00
CA LEU A 358 -32.80 -9.58 12.77
C LEU A 358 -33.94 -10.34 12.04
N PRO A 359 -34.20 -11.61 12.37
CA PRO A 359 -35.42 -12.28 11.93
C PRO A 359 -36.65 -11.49 12.35
N GLN A 360 -37.60 -11.27 11.42
CA GLN A 360 -38.90 -10.63 11.66
C GLN A 360 -38.89 -9.13 11.99
N THR A 361 -37.81 -8.60 12.59
CA THR A 361 -37.72 -7.21 13.03
C THR A 361 -36.39 -6.59 12.65
N ASN A 362 -36.38 -5.25 12.53
CA ASN A 362 -35.16 -4.47 12.36
C ASN A 362 -34.97 -3.62 13.61
N ILE A 363 -33.76 -3.58 14.10
CA ILE A 363 -33.36 -2.72 15.22
C ILE A 363 -32.63 -1.53 14.67
N ASN A 364 -33.11 -0.34 15.01
CA ASN A 364 -32.49 0.91 14.60
C ASN A 364 -31.61 1.46 15.72
N LYS A 365 -30.45 1.90 15.38
CA LYS A 365 -29.46 2.47 16.31
C LYS A 365 -28.96 3.79 15.77
N ILE A 366 -28.73 4.73 16.67
CA ILE A 366 -28.03 5.97 16.37
C ILE A 366 -26.83 6.12 17.25
N PHE A 367 -25.79 6.73 16.72
CA PHE A 367 -24.53 7.00 17.41
C PHE A 367 -24.08 8.42 17.12
N GLN A 368 -23.54 9.07 18.12
CA GLN A 368 -22.65 10.22 17.97
C GLN A 368 -21.34 9.89 18.68
N ASN A 369 -20.24 10.04 17.98
CA ASN A 369 -18.92 9.84 18.55
C ASN A 369 -18.06 11.09 18.35
N LEU A 370 -17.70 11.76 19.45
CA LEU A 370 -16.77 12.87 19.48
C LEU A 370 -15.42 12.37 20.02
N ASN A 371 -14.37 12.47 19.22
CA ASN A 371 -13.04 11.99 19.59
C ASN A 371 -11.98 13.07 19.35
N ASP A 372 -11.24 13.45 20.39
CA ASP A 372 -9.99 14.21 20.31
C ASP A 372 -8.83 13.25 20.55
N SER A 373 -8.05 12.99 19.51
CA SER A 373 -6.92 12.11 19.61
C SER A 373 -5.59 12.79 19.28
N ARG A 374 -4.55 12.39 19.98
CA ARG A 374 -3.18 12.85 19.82
C ARG A 374 -2.26 11.66 19.70
N ASN A 375 -1.71 11.50 18.52
CA ASN A 375 -0.85 10.38 18.16
C ASN A 375 0.57 10.88 17.89
N SER A 376 1.56 10.13 18.34
CA SER A 376 2.95 10.34 17.96
C SER A 376 3.58 9.01 17.59
N SER A 377 4.40 9.00 16.56
CA SER A 377 5.13 7.82 16.15
C SER A 377 6.54 8.18 15.71
N PHE A 378 7.44 7.25 15.95
CA PHE A 378 8.82 7.27 15.49
C PHE A 378 9.12 5.94 14.82
N SER A 379 9.79 5.97 13.66
CA SER A 379 10.24 4.77 12.97
C SER A 379 11.69 4.90 12.53
N LEU A 380 12.43 3.81 12.69
CA LEU A 380 13.78 3.60 12.17
C LEU A 380 13.77 2.35 11.29
N ASN A 381 14.31 2.46 10.09
CA ASN A 381 14.57 1.32 9.23
C ASN A 381 16.02 1.40 8.76
N ASN A 382 16.84 0.46 9.18
CA ASN A 382 18.22 0.34 8.77
C ASN A 382 18.43 -0.95 7.98
N LYS A 383 19.12 -0.86 6.85
CA LYS A 383 19.39 -1.99 5.98
C LYS A 383 20.85 -1.98 5.54
N ILE A 384 21.54 -3.09 5.78
CA ILE A 384 22.89 -3.37 5.32
C ILE A 384 22.81 -4.46 4.27
N THR A 385 23.36 -4.21 3.08
CA THR A 385 23.32 -5.19 1.98
C THR A 385 24.70 -5.36 1.40
N LYS A 386 25.10 -6.61 1.23
CA LYS A 386 26.31 -7.03 0.52
C LYS A 386 25.92 -7.89 -0.68
N MET A 387 26.37 -7.49 -1.85
CA MET A 387 26.17 -8.19 -3.12
C MET A 387 27.49 -8.68 -3.67
N GLY A 388 27.50 -9.90 -4.19
CA GLY A 388 28.68 -10.56 -4.76
C GLY A 388 28.25 -11.90 -5.33
N ILE A 389 29.07 -12.94 -5.18
CA ILE A 389 28.69 -14.32 -5.49
C ILE A 389 27.54 -14.77 -4.60
N SER A 390 27.60 -14.38 -3.32
CA SER A 390 26.51 -14.50 -2.35
C SER A 390 25.87 -13.15 -2.12
N TYR A 391 24.57 -13.17 -1.91
CA TYR A 391 23.81 -12.03 -1.40
C TYR A 391 23.63 -12.18 0.10
N PHE A 392 23.80 -11.10 0.82
CA PHE A 392 23.51 -11.00 2.25
C PHE A 392 22.84 -9.67 2.53
N GLN A 393 21.73 -9.72 3.27
CA GLN A 393 21.03 -8.54 3.77
C GLN A 393 20.74 -8.74 5.26
N PHE A 394 20.96 -7.69 6.02
CA PHE A 394 20.51 -7.55 7.40
C PHE A 394 19.68 -6.27 7.50
N GLN A 395 18.50 -6.36 8.11
CA GLN A 395 17.60 -5.23 8.24
C GLN A 395 16.99 -5.17 9.65
N THR A 396 17.12 -4.00 10.28
CA THR A 396 16.53 -3.65 11.55
C THR A 396 15.41 -2.65 11.34
N MET A 397 14.24 -2.90 11.92
CA MET A 397 13.12 -1.97 11.96
C MET A 397 12.72 -1.75 13.43
N VAL A 398 12.58 -0.49 13.82
CA VAL A 398 12.10 -0.08 15.14
C VAL A 398 10.94 0.88 14.93
N ASP A 399 9.80 0.56 15.52
CA ASP A 399 8.63 1.44 15.55
C ASP A 399 8.25 1.69 17.01
N TYR A 400 8.04 2.94 17.33
CA TYR A 400 7.50 3.38 18.62
C TYR A 400 6.32 4.29 18.38
N GLY A 401 5.21 4.04 19.06
CA GLY A 401 4.00 4.85 18.97
C GLY A 401 3.42 5.17 20.34
N ARG A 402 2.81 6.32 20.45
CA ARG A 402 2.02 6.73 21.61
C ARG A 402 0.74 7.38 21.13
N SER A 403 -0.39 7.01 21.75
CA SER A 403 -1.69 7.62 21.50
C SER A 403 -2.35 8.05 22.81
N LYS A 404 -3.12 9.13 22.71
CA LYS A 404 -4.04 9.60 23.72
C LYS A 404 -5.34 9.97 23.01
N ASN A 405 -6.45 9.37 23.41
CA ASN A 405 -7.77 9.63 22.85
C ASN A 405 -8.72 9.97 23.99
N ASP A 406 -9.47 11.03 23.83
CA ASP A 406 -10.56 11.43 24.70
C ASP A 406 -11.85 11.31 23.88
N ASP A 407 -12.73 10.38 24.25
CA ASP A 407 -13.94 10.00 23.52
C ASP A 407 -15.20 10.34 24.30
N LEU A 408 -16.22 10.88 23.63
CA LEU A 408 -17.59 10.96 24.12
C LEU A 408 -18.50 10.27 23.10
N THR A 409 -19.12 9.17 23.51
CA THR A 409 -20.05 8.41 22.68
C THR A 409 -21.46 8.50 23.26
N LYS A 410 -22.42 8.95 22.46
CA LYS A 410 -23.86 8.79 22.72
C LYS A 410 -24.39 7.67 21.81
N TYR A 411 -25.22 6.84 22.37
CA TYR A 411 -25.85 5.70 21.67
C TYR A 411 -27.30 5.58 22.09
N ALA A 412 -28.20 5.34 21.13
CA ALA A 412 -29.59 5.02 21.40
C ALA A 412 -30.08 3.90 20.47
N LEU A 413 -30.93 3.04 21.01
CA LEU A 413 -31.49 1.88 20.35
C LEU A 413 -33.01 1.94 20.37
N PHE A 414 -33.61 1.66 19.18
CA PHE A 414 -35.03 1.68 18.95
C PHE A 414 -35.52 0.35 18.37
N ASP A 415 -36.68 -0.13 18.82
CA ASP A 415 -37.32 -1.35 18.33
C ASP A 415 -38.21 -1.15 17.09
N LYS A 416 -38.38 0.12 16.66
CA LYS A 416 -39.10 0.51 15.44
C LYS A 416 -38.24 1.45 14.59
N ASP A 417 -38.78 1.72 13.38
CA ASP A 417 -38.18 2.69 12.47
C ASP A 417 -38.19 4.10 13.07
N ILE A 418 -37.04 4.76 13.00
CA ILE A 418 -36.88 6.16 13.40
C ILE A 418 -37.25 7.12 12.26
N PRO A 419 -37.65 8.35 12.55
CA PRO A 419 -37.99 9.34 11.52
C PRO A 419 -36.82 9.53 10.54
N SER A 420 -37.09 9.37 9.25
CA SER A 420 -36.10 9.48 8.18
C SER A 420 -35.56 10.89 7.97
N ASN A 421 -36.40 11.91 8.24
CA ASN A 421 -36.13 13.32 8.02
C ASN A 421 -35.43 14.02 9.19
N SER A 422 -35.24 13.35 10.34
CA SER A 422 -34.51 13.91 11.48
C SER A 422 -33.00 13.55 11.39
N SER A 423 -32.14 14.53 11.65
CA SER A 423 -30.71 14.26 11.81
C SER A 423 -30.44 13.49 13.10
N VAL A 424 -29.25 12.85 13.18
CA VAL A 424 -28.83 12.12 14.40
C VAL A 424 -28.78 13.06 15.61
N LEU A 425 -28.34 14.31 15.44
CA LEU A 425 -28.30 15.31 16.51
C LEU A 425 -29.69 15.67 17.00
N GLN A 426 -30.62 15.96 16.09
CA GLN A 426 -32.00 16.26 16.47
C GLN A 426 -32.69 15.13 17.24
N LEU A 427 -32.36 13.88 16.91
CA LEU A 427 -32.86 12.71 17.64
C LEU A 427 -32.28 12.65 19.07
N PHE A 428 -30.97 12.92 19.22
CA PHE A 428 -30.36 12.97 20.57
C PHE A 428 -30.87 14.15 21.39
N ASP A 429 -31.05 15.34 20.79
CA ASP A 429 -31.61 16.49 21.49
C ASP A 429 -33.02 16.16 22.02
N ALA A 430 -33.86 15.51 21.19
CA ALA A 430 -35.19 15.08 21.61
C ALA A 430 -35.13 14.02 22.76
N ILE A 431 -34.18 13.10 22.74
CA ILE A 431 -34.00 12.12 23.81
C ILE A 431 -33.51 12.80 25.08
N ASP A 432 -32.57 13.72 25.00
CA ASP A 432 -32.01 14.46 26.15
C ASP A 432 -33.11 15.34 26.83
N GLU A 433 -34.07 15.89 26.06
CA GLU A 433 -35.17 16.71 26.61
C GLU A 433 -36.36 15.90 27.11
N GLY A 434 -36.73 14.83 26.41
CA GLY A 434 -37.99 14.12 26.62
C GLY A 434 -37.88 12.67 27.08
N GLY A 435 -36.67 12.04 26.91
CA GLY A 435 -36.46 10.63 27.20
C GLY A 435 -37.46 9.75 26.44
N ARG A 436 -38.13 8.81 27.14
CA ARG A 436 -39.13 7.92 26.57
C ARG A 436 -40.35 8.69 26.03
N ASN A 437 -40.66 9.85 26.57
CA ASN A 437 -41.79 10.65 26.10
C ASN A 437 -41.58 11.20 24.70
N ALA A 438 -40.30 11.30 24.23
CA ALA A 438 -39.99 11.68 22.86
C ALA A 438 -40.23 10.53 21.88
N PHE A 439 -39.94 9.28 22.33
CA PHE A 439 -40.02 8.07 21.51
C PHE A 439 -40.45 6.88 22.38
N ASP A 440 -41.73 6.47 22.31
CA ASP A 440 -42.30 5.34 23.04
C ASP A 440 -41.65 3.97 22.71
N TYR A 441 -40.94 3.91 21.60
CA TYR A 441 -40.17 2.73 21.09
C TYR A 441 -38.67 2.84 21.36
N LEU A 442 -38.22 3.79 22.19
CA LEU A 442 -36.81 3.86 22.66
C LEU A 442 -36.58 2.78 23.73
N GLN A 443 -35.60 1.91 23.50
CA GLN A 443 -35.27 0.79 24.39
C GLN A 443 -34.15 1.08 25.35
N ASN A 444 -33.09 1.71 24.88
CA ASN A 444 -32.00 2.15 25.73
C ASN A 444 -31.30 3.37 25.18
N TYR A 445 -30.68 4.12 26.08
CA TYR A 445 -29.85 5.27 25.80
C TYR A 445 -28.61 5.25 26.66
N SER A 446 -27.44 5.47 26.06
CA SER A 446 -26.19 5.50 26.83
C SER A 446 -25.31 6.69 26.45
N ILE A 447 -24.61 7.20 27.46
CA ILE A 447 -23.54 8.18 27.33
C ILE A 447 -22.28 7.54 27.93
N ASN A 448 -21.23 7.43 27.12
CA ASN A 448 -19.93 6.91 27.56
C ASN A 448 -18.84 7.96 27.33
N LYS A 449 -18.12 8.30 28.39
CA LYS A 449 -16.90 9.13 28.34
C LYS A 449 -15.70 8.23 28.55
N ALA A 450 -14.80 8.17 27.57
CA ALA A 450 -13.64 7.32 27.65
C ALA A 450 -12.33 8.12 27.46
N ASN A 451 -11.30 7.74 28.20
CA ASN A 451 -9.95 8.23 28.06
C ASN A 451 -9.02 7.04 27.82
N ASN A 452 -8.47 6.96 26.62
CA ASN A 452 -7.60 5.87 26.22
C ASN A 452 -6.17 6.39 26.02
N ARG A 453 -5.20 5.73 26.65
CA ARG A 453 -3.78 6.00 26.50
C ARG A 453 -3.08 4.68 26.12
N ALA A 454 -2.39 4.68 24.99
CA ALA A 454 -1.64 3.51 24.57
C ALA A 454 -0.23 3.90 24.17
N HIS A 455 0.68 2.96 24.34
CA HIS A 455 1.98 2.98 23.70
C HIS A 455 2.30 1.60 23.13
N ASN A 456 2.97 1.61 22.00
CA ASN A 456 3.42 0.40 21.34
C ASN A 456 4.89 0.53 20.98
N PHE A 457 5.63 -0.53 21.17
CA PHE A 457 7.00 -0.71 20.73
C PHE A 457 7.09 -1.96 19.86
N ARG A 458 7.75 -1.86 18.72
CA ARG A 458 8.01 -3.00 17.85
C ARG A 458 9.47 -2.98 17.39
N LEU A 459 10.12 -4.12 17.54
CA LEU A 459 11.44 -4.39 16.95
C LEU A 459 11.29 -5.55 15.97
N ARG A 460 11.87 -5.43 14.79
CA ARG A 460 11.94 -6.50 13.80
C ARG A 460 13.33 -6.57 13.19
N GLU A 461 13.88 -7.77 13.17
CA GLU A 461 15.15 -8.11 12.52
C GLU A 461 14.89 -9.07 11.38
N ASN A 462 15.49 -8.81 10.23
CA ASN A 462 15.36 -9.64 9.04
C ASN A 462 16.74 -9.94 8.45
N ILE A 463 17.02 -11.22 8.18
CA ILE A 463 18.22 -11.69 7.51
C ILE A 463 17.82 -12.41 6.24
N GLU A 464 18.39 -12.01 5.11
CA GLU A 464 18.25 -12.72 3.84
C GLU A 464 19.62 -13.09 3.29
N MET A 465 19.76 -14.34 2.86
CA MET A 465 20.96 -14.85 2.22
C MET A 465 20.58 -15.64 0.96
N SER A 466 21.37 -15.51 -0.09
CA SER A 466 21.25 -16.38 -1.25
C SER A 466 22.62 -16.67 -1.86
N GLN A 467 22.78 -17.89 -2.35
CA GLN A 467 24.03 -18.39 -2.89
C GLN A 467 23.77 -19.18 -4.16
N ALA A 468 24.40 -18.78 -5.27
CA ALA A 468 24.51 -19.60 -6.47
C ALA A 468 25.58 -20.69 -6.24
N LEU A 469 25.21 -21.94 -6.45
CA LEU A 469 26.09 -23.07 -6.29
C LEU A 469 26.88 -23.39 -7.56
N ALA A 470 28.05 -23.96 -7.43
CA ALA A 470 28.96 -24.18 -8.54
C ALA A 470 28.44 -25.14 -9.60
N TRP A 471 27.51 -26.03 -9.22
CA TRP A 471 26.90 -27.03 -10.11
C TRP A 471 25.63 -26.55 -10.79
N GLY A 472 25.23 -25.28 -10.59
CA GLY A 472 24.11 -24.63 -11.31
C GLY A 472 22.82 -24.48 -10.51
N ASP A 473 22.76 -25.03 -9.29
CA ASP A 473 21.62 -24.88 -8.38
C ASP A 473 21.78 -23.65 -7.49
N ASP A 474 20.75 -23.34 -6.69
CA ASP A 474 20.74 -22.19 -5.79
C ASP A 474 20.23 -22.55 -4.40
N LEU A 475 20.79 -21.87 -3.39
CA LEU A 475 20.37 -21.96 -2.00
C LEU A 475 19.90 -20.58 -1.53
N ILE A 476 18.73 -20.53 -0.90
CA ILE A 476 18.18 -19.31 -0.31
C ILE A 476 17.84 -19.58 1.15
N PHE A 477 18.22 -18.66 2.01
CA PHE A 477 17.88 -18.67 3.43
C PHE A 477 17.28 -17.33 3.84
N HIS A 478 16.25 -17.39 4.69
CA HIS A 478 15.59 -16.23 5.25
C HIS A 478 15.31 -16.47 6.75
N ALA A 479 15.63 -15.51 7.58
CA ALA A 479 15.26 -15.48 8.99
C ALA A 479 14.62 -14.13 9.32
N ASP A 480 13.53 -14.19 10.08
CA ASP A 480 12.80 -13.03 10.55
C ASP A 480 12.51 -13.20 12.03
N ALA A 481 12.76 -12.18 12.83
CA ALA A 481 12.42 -12.14 14.25
C ALA A 481 11.73 -10.82 14.56
N SER A 482 10.65 -10.88 15.32
CA SER A 482 9.96 -9.68 15.77
C SER A 482 9.55 -9.77 17.23
N TYR A 483 9.61 -8.63 17.90
CA TYR A 483 9.09 -8.42 19.24
C TYR A 483 8.15 -7.23 19.22
N SER A 484 7.01 -7.33 19.90
CA SER A 484 6.13 -6.17 20.15
C SER A 484 5.67 -6.14 21.61
N ASP A 485 5.59 -4.93 22.14
CA ASP A 485 5.04 -4.62 23.47
C ASP A 485 4.01 -3.50 23.30
N ASN A 486 2.77 -3.80 23.61
CA ASN A 486 1.66 -2.87 23.56
C ASN A 486 1.02 -2.77 24.95
N ASN A 487 0.88 -1.55 25.45
CA ASN A 487 0.22 -1.29 26.72
C ASN A 487 -0.84 -0.23 26.50
N GLN A 488 -2.08 -0.57 26.85
CA GLN A 488 -3.26 0.28 26.71
C GLN A 488 -3.91 0.46 28.07
N LYS A 489 -4.21 1.70 28.41
CA LYS A 489 -4.98 2.09 29.60
C LYS A 489 -6.22 2.82 29.14
N LEU A 490 -7.37 2.26 29.46
CA LEU A 490 -8.69 2.80 29.14
C LEU A 490 -9.42 3.11 30.44
N GLY A 491 -9.82 4.34 30.66
CA GLY A 491 -10.75 4.73 31.70
C GLY A 491 -12.10 5.06 31.06
N GLU A 492 -13.17 4.51 31.54
CA GLU A 492 -14.53 4.70 31.04
C GLU A 492 -15.46 5.18 32.18
N ASN A 493 -16.33 6.13 31.86
CA ASN A 493 -17.45 6.53 32.70
C ASN A 493 -18.71 6.40 31.86
N SER A 494 -19.51 5.41 32.18
CA SER A 494 -20.69 5.02 31.40
C SER A 494 -21.97 5.23 32.20
N HIS A 495 -22.97 5.79 31.51
CA HIS A 495 -24.32 5.95 32.00
C HIS A 495 -25.30 5.36 31.00
N ILE A 496 -26.06 4.35 31.40
CA ILE A 496 -27.02 3.62 30.55
C ILE A 496 -28.40 3.69 31.17
N THR A 497 -29.36 4.19 30.42
CA THR A 497 -30.79 4.15 30.79
C THR A 497 -31.47 3.06 29.95
N TYR A 498 -32.07 2.08 30.60
CA TYR A 498 -32.94 1.07 30.02
C TYR A 498 -34.39 1.47 30.18
N TYR A 499 -35.13 1.60 29.11
CA TYR A 499 -36.56 1.91 29.15
C TYR A 499 -37.38 0.62 29.13
N LEU A 500 -37.57 0.02 30.31
CA LEU A 500 -38.28 -1.24 30.48
C LEU A 500 -39.81 -1.04 30.53
N PRO A 501 -40.61 -2.10 30.23
CA PRO A 501 -42.07 -1.97 30.16
C PRO A 501 -42.73 -1.54 31.52
N VAL A 502 -42.10 -1.89 32.62
CA VAL A 502 -42.68 -1.63 33.96
C VAL A 502 -42.04 -0.41 34.63
N ASN A 503 -40.71 -0.40 34.72
CA ASN A 503 -39.94 0.70 35.35
C ASN A 503 -38.61 0.85 34.61
N ASP A 504 -38.18 2.08 34.38
CA ASP A 504 -36.87 2.37 33.77
C ASP A 504 -35.75 1.99 34.75
N SER A 505 -34.64 1.49 34.22
CA SER A 505 -33.49 1.11 35.02
C SER A 505 -32.26 1.89 34.55
N ILE A 506 -31.52 2.44 35.50
CA ILE A 506 -30.29 3.19 35.22
C ILE A 506 -29.10 2.42 35.78
N VAL A 507 -28.09 2.23 34.89
CA VAL A 507 -26.81 1.63 35.26
C VAL A 507 -25.71 2.64 35.00
N SER A 508 -24.97 2.98 36.03
CA SER A 508 -23.82 3.89 35.94
C SER A 508 -22.61 3.19 36.53
N TYR A 509 -21.46 3.28 35.85
CA TYR A 509 -20.22 2.68 36.37
C TYR A 509 -18.99 3.45 35.90
N VAL A 510 -17.92 3.33 36.62
CA VAL A 510 -16.57 3.75 36.25
C VAL A 510 -15.71 2.51 36.08
N ALA A 511 -15.17 2.31 34.91
CA ALA A 511 -14.28 1.19 34.61
C ALA A 511 -12.88 1.68 34.26
N ASN A 512 -11.86 1.02 34.79
CA ASN A 512 -10.47 1.21 34.41
C ASN A 512 -9.91 -0.12 33.92
N ASP A 513 -9.40 -0.11 32.69
CA ASP A 513 -8.87 -1.27 32.00
C ASP A 513 -7.40 -1.05 31.65
N ASN A 514 -6.54 -1.96 32.07
CA ASN A 514 -5.13 -1.94 31.75
C ASN A 514 -4.77 -3.23 31.01
N THR A 515 -4.62 -3.13 29.69
CA THR A 515 -4.32 -4.27 28.83
C THR A 515 -2.87 -4.21 28.35
N LYS A 516 -2.10 -5.24 28.68
CA LYS A 516 -0.72 -5.42 28.21
C LYS A 516 -0.66 -6.61 27.28
N THR A 517 -0.16 -6.38 26.07
CA THR A 517 0.06 -7.43 25.07
C THR A 517 1.54 -7.48 24.70
N LYS A 518 2.16 -8.63 24.92
CA LYS A 518 3.54 -8.89 24.47
C LYS A 518 3.52 -10.02 23.46
N SER A 519 4.20 -9.82 22.34
CA SER A 519 4.35 -10.89 21.37
C SER A 519 5.77 -10.98 20.84
N TYR A 520 6.21 -12.18 20.57
CA TYR A 520 7.42 -12.43 19.80
C TYR A 520 7.17 -13.52 18.76
N SER A 521 7.75 -13.32 17.60
CA SER A 521 7.65 -14.26 16.48
C SER A 521 9.02 -14.44 15.87
N TYR A 522 9.34 -15.66 15.45
CA TYR A 522 10.47 -15.91 14.59
C TYR A 522 10.14 -16.91 13.50
N THR A 523 10.67 -16.65 12.31
CA THR A 523 10.51 -17.50 11.14
C THR A 523 11.88 -17.84 10.56
N LEU A 524 12.10 -19.12 10.30
CA LEU A 524 13.28 -19.63 9.59
C LEU A 524 12.82 -20.32 8.33
N GLU A 525 13.40 -19.97 7.19
CA GLU A 525 13.01 -20.48 5.89
C GLU A 525 14.23 -20.79 5.04
N GLY A 526 14.23 -21.96 4.41
CA GLY A 526 15.27 -22.38 3.49
C GLY A 526 14.67 -22.95 2.21
N PHE A 527 15.27 -22.63 1.07
CA PHE A 527 14.89 -23.15 -0.25
C PHE A 527 16.11 -23.67 -0.97
N TYR A 528 15.96 -24.81 -1.64
CA TYR A 528 16.89 -25.34 -2.61
C TYR A 528 16.23 -25.39 -3.98
N HIS A 529 16.83 -24.72 -4.97
CA HIS A 529 16.37 -24.66 -6.34
C HIS A 529 17.20 -25.57 -7.22
N PHE A 530 16.59 -26.61 -7.76
CA PHE A 530 17.16 -27.50 -8.73
C PHE A 530 16.92 -27.00 -10.14
N ASN A 531 17.96 -26.89 -10.94
CA ASN A 531 17.91 -26.53 -12.36
C ASN A 531 18.16 -27.76 -13.21
N PHE A 532 17.12 -28.52 -13.61
CA PHE A 532 17.27 -29.77 -14.33
C PHE A 532 17.53 -29.59 -15.82
N LEU A 533 16.79 -28.70 -16.49
CA LEU A 533 16.83 -28.44 -17.90
C LEU A 533 16.69 -26.96 -18.16
N ASN A 534 17.06 -26.51 -19.37
CA ASN A 534 17.01 -25.08 -19.72
C ASN A 534 15.66 -24.38 -19.48
N ASN A 535 14.55 -25.13 -19.39
CA ASN A 535 13.20 -24.60 -19.29
C ASN A 535 12.44 -25.05 -18.03
N THR A 536 13.06 -25.84 -17.15
CA THR A 536 12.37 -26.48 -16.01
C THR A 536 13.21 -26.32 -14.75
N SER A 537 12.55 -25.92 -13.64
CA SER A 537 13.17 -25.90 -12.31
C SER A 537 12.23 -26.49 -11.26
N LEU A 538 12.80 -27.03 -10.20
CA LEU A 538 12.10 -27.51 -9.03
C LEU A 538 12.64 -26.78 -7.80
N GLU A 539 11.76 -26.24 -7.00
CA GLU A 539 12.06 -25.63 -5.71
C GLU A 539 11.54 -26.51 -4.60
N ILE A 540 12.39 -26.89 -3.67
CA ILE A 540 12.01 -27.53 -2.43
C ILE A 540 12.34 -26.58 -1.30
N GLY A 541 11.36 -26.31 -0.44
CA GLY A 541 11.52 -25.37 0.65
C GLY A 541 10.95 -25.92 1.96
N TYR A 542 11.45 -25.36 3.04
CA TYR A 542 10.93 -25.61 4.37
C TYR A 542 10.90 -24.30 5.15
N ARG A 543 9.75 -24.03 5.81
CA ARG A 543 9.58 -22.91 6.74
C ARG A 543 9.17 -23.41 8.11
N TYR A 544 9.81 -22.88 9.12
CA TYR A 544 9.39 -22.98 10.51
C TYR A 544 9.02 -21.62 11.03
N THR A 545 7.85 -21.50 11.67
CA THR A 545 7.42 -20.26 12.32
C THR A 545 6.97 -20.59 13.74
N GLN A 546 7.41 -19.79 14.71
CA GLN A 546 6.90 -19.83 16.06
C GLN A 546 6.45 -18.43 16.45
N ASP A 547 5.19 -18.35 16.92
CA ASP A 547 4.59 -17.13 17.45
C ASP A 547 4.18 -17.37 18.89
N ASN A 548 4.47 -16.42 19.74
CA ASN A 548 3.97 -16.38 21.11
C ASN A 548 3.34 -15.03 21.39
N GLU A 549 2.14 -15.04 21.95
CA GLU A 549 1.40 -13.86 22.36
C GLU A 549 0.91 -14.04 23.78
N SER A 550 1.20 -13.09 24.64
CA SER A 550 0.70 -13.02 26.01
C SER A 550 -0.10 -11.75 26.20
N VAL A 551 -1.34 -11.90 26.65
CA VAL A 551 -2.25 -10.79 26.95
C VAL A 551 -2.62 -10.85 28.42
N SER A 552 -2.46 -9.73 29.10
CA SER A 552 -2.91 -9.54 30.49
C SER A 552 -3.83 -8.33 30.54
N ARG A 553 -5.09 -8.56 30.84
CA ARG A 553 -6.11 -7.53 31.07
C ARG A 553 -6.46 -7.47 32.53
N GLN A 554 -6.26 -6.32 33.15
CA GLN A 554 -6.66 -5.99 34.48
C GLN A 554 -7.75 -4.92 34.41
N ARG A 555 -8.96 -5.28 34.81
CA ARG A 555 -10.10 -4.38 34.81
C ARG A 555 -10.59 -4.17 36.25
N THR A 556 -10.93 -2.94 36.57
CA THR A 556 -11.67 -2.59 37.77
C THR A 556 -13.00 -1.94 37.37
N LEU A 557 -14.03 -2.21 38.14
CA LEU A 557 -15.35 -1.61 38.02
C LEU A 557 -15.67 -0.98 39.35
N ASP A 558 -15.89 0.35 39.38
CA ASP A 558 -16.06 1.14 40.60
C ASP A 558 -14.99 0.84 41.68
N ASP A 559 -13.71 0.82 41.21
CA ASP A 559 -12.49 0.50 41.95
C ASP A 559 -12.39 -0.94 42.50
N LEU A 560 -13.36 -1.80 42.22
CA LEU A 560 -13.32 -3.22 42.58
C LEU A 560 -12.78 -4.06 41.40
N TYR A 561 -12.12 -5.18 41.73
CA TYR A 561 -11.61 -6.10 40.66
C TYR A 561 -12.78 -6.70 39.88
N ASP A 562 -12.72 -6.55 38.53
CA ASP A 562 -13.76 -7.03 37.61
C ASP A 562 -13.45 -8.47 37.16
N ALA A 563 -14.48 -9.31 37.16
CA ALA A 563 -14.42 -10.70 36.68
C ALA A 563 -14.01 -10.84 35.22
N ASN A 564 -14.15 -9.77 34.42
CA ASN A 564 -13.66 -9.70 33.02
C ASN A 564 -12.14 -9.45 32.90
N SER A 565 -11.42 -9.39 34.02
CA SER A 565 -9.95 -9.44 34.03
C SER A 565 -9.48 -10.82 33.64
N TYR A 566 -8.45 -10.92 32.80
CA TYR A 566 -7.93 -12.22 32.39
C TYR A 566 -6.44 -12.17 32.03
N HIS A 567 -5.84 -13.35 32.06
CA HIS A 567 -4.54 -13.61 31.45
C HIS A 567 -4.70 -14.70 30.39
N SER A 568 -4.09 -14.47 29.20
CA SER A 568 -4.06 -15.47 28.16
C SER A 568 -2.68 -15.57 27.52
N ASN A 569 -2.28 -16.79 27.17
CA ASN A 569 -1.05 -17.04 26.44
C ASN A 569 -1.34 -17.98 25.26
N SER A 570 -0.74 -17.69 24.10
CA SER A 570 -0.93 -18.45 22.88
C SER A 570 0.40 -18.73 22.21
N LEU A 571 0.83 -19.99 22.23
CA LEU A 571 2.04 -20.45 21.55
C LEU A 571 1.67 -21.24 20.32
N SER A 572 2.09 -20.75 19.16
CA SER A 572 1.84 -21.31 17.83
C SER A 572 3.16 -21.78 17.22
N ARG A 573 3.20 -23.03 16.72
CA ARG A 573 4.35 -23.59 15.99
C ARG A 573 3.87 -24.14 14.67
N GLU A 574 4.42 -23.64 13.56
CA GLU A 574 4.07 -24.04 12.21
C GLU A 574 5.30 -24.61 11.48
N HIS A 575 5.13 -25.82 10.95
CA HIS A 575 6.05 -26.47 10.03
C HIS A 575 5.42 -26.47 8.64
N LYS A 576 6.16 -26.01 7.63
CA LYS A 576 5.65 -25.82 6.29
C LYS A 576 6.66 -26.28 5.23
N PRO A 577 6.73 -27.59 4.92
CA PRO A 577 7.39 -28.04 3.71
C PRO A 577 6.65 -27.57 2.45
N MET A 578 7.40 -27.24 1.40
CA MET A 578 6.90 -26.63 0.15
C MET A 578 7.62 -27.25 -1.05
N VAL A 579 6.85 -27.45 -2.12
CA VAL A 579 7.38 -27.90 -3.41
C VAL A 579 6.76 -27.05 -4.51
N ASN A 580 7.59 -26.53 -5.41
CA ASN A 580 7.18 -25.79 -6.60
C ASN A 580 7.90 -26.33 -7.82
N TRP A 581 7.17 -26.59 -8.85
CA TRP A 581 7.66 -26.91 -10.17
C TRP A 581 7.37 -25.76 -11.12
N GLU A 582 8.38 -25.31 -11.86
CA GLU A 582 8.26 -24.25 -12.87
C GLU A 582 8.67 -24.79 -14.24
N TYR A 583 7.85 -24.46 -15.24
CA TYR A 583 8.15 -24.68 -16.66
C TYR A 583 8.00 -23.40 -17.45
N LYS A 584 9.04 -23.03 -18.20
CA LYS A 584 9.07 -21.79 -18.99
C LYS A 584 9.57 -22.09 -20.41
N LYS A 585 8.71 -21.88 -21.42
CA LYS A 585 9.05 -22.03 -22.81
C LYS A 585 8.45 -20.91 -23.67
N GLY A 586 9.33 -20.14 -24.33
CA GLY A 586 8.91 -19.03 -25.19
C GLY A 586 8.10 -17.99 -24.42
N LYS A 587 6.82 -17.85 -24.79
CA LYS A 587 5.89 -16.87 -24.20
C LYS A 587 5.11 -17.39 -22.99
N TRP A 588 5.25 -18.66 -22.68
CA TRP A 588 4.49 -19.35 -21.63
C TRP A 588 5.36 -19.60 -20.40
N GLN A 589 4.77 -19.43 -19.24
CA GLN A 589 5.32 -19.84 -17.94
C GLN A 589 4.22 -20.49 -17.10
N LEU A 590 4.49 -21.67 -16.60
CA LEU A 590 3.63 -22.45 -15.75
C LEU A 590 4.34 -22.70 -14.43
N ILE A 591 3.68 -22.46 -13.33
CA ILE A 591 4.14 -22.82 -11.98
C ILE A 591 3.03 -23.63 -11.31
N ALA A 592 3.37 -24.82 -10.86
CA ALA A 592 2.49 -25.67 -10.07
C ALA A 592 3.22 -26.09 -8.80
N GLY A 593 2.53 -26.11 -7.68
CA GLY A 593 3.15 -26.48 -6.42
C GLY A 593 2.12 -26.65 -5.30
N PHE A 594 2.62 -27.04 -4.17
CA PHE A 594 1.85 -27.13 -2.94
C PHE A 594 2.73 -26.91 -1.72
N ASP A 595 2.11 -26.52 -0.64
CA ASP A 595 2.69 -26.57 0.69
C ASP A 595 1.80 -27.40 1.62
N VAL A 596 2.44 -28.07 2.56
CA VAL A 596 1.75 -28.74 3.67
C VAL A 596 2.00 -27.92 4.91
N ARG A 597 0.95 -27.38 5.49
CA ARG A 597 1.04 -26.58 6.73
C ARG A 597 0.63 -27.46 7.91
N MET A 598 1.57 -27.70 8.81
CA MET A 598 1.34 -28.43 10.06
C MET A 598 1.47 -27.42 11.20
N LEU A 599 0.36 -27.06 11.80
CA LEU A 599 0.31 -26.09 12.89
C LEU A 599 -0.12 -26.79 14.18
N SER A 600 0.63 -26.54 15.25
CA SER A 600 0.24 -26.81 16.62
C SER A 600 0.07 -25.50 17.38
N LYS A 601 -1.06 -25.29 18.03
CA LYS A 601 -1.36 -24.11 18.81
C LYS A 601 -1.78 -24.50 20.22
N ASN A 602 -0.98 -24.08 21.21
CA ASN A 602 -1.26 -24.24 22.63
C ASN A 602 -1.71 -22.89 23.18
N MET A 603 -2.86 -22.86 23.82
CA MET A 603 -3.49 -21.64 24.34
C MET A 603 -3.89 -21.87 25.77
N SER A 604 -3.53 -20.97 26.67
CA SER A 604 -4.04 -20.92 28.04
C SER A 604 -4.89 -19.66 28.24
N TYR A 605 -5.90 -19.77 29.05
CA TYR A 605 -6.76 -18.68 29.47
C TYR A 605 -7.11 -18.86 30.93
N SER A 606 -6.97 -17.80 31.72
CA SER A 606 -7.28 -17.78 33.13
C SER A 606 -7.95 -16.46 33.50
N ASN A 607 -9.10 -16.53 34.15
CA ASN A 607 -9.78 -15.42 34.84
C ASN A 607 -10.26 -15.88 36.22
N SER A 608 -11.11 -15.11 36.91
CA SER A 608 -11.64 -15.45 38.22
C SER A 608 -12.50 -16.73 38.26
N SER A 609 -13.06 -17.15 37.13
CA SER A 609 -14.03 -18.23 37.04
C SER A 609 -13.54 -19.44 36.21
N VAL A 610 -12.61 -19.22 35.30
CA VAL A 610 -12.16 -20.24 34.35
C VAL A 610 -10.65 -20.25 34.27
N ASP A 611 -10.06 -21.42 34.43
CA ASP A 611 -8.63 -21.68 34.15
C ASP A 611 -8.57 -22.88 33.23
N THR A 612 -8.11 -22.68 31.99
CA THR A 612 -8.15 -23.70 30.94
C THR A 612 -6.97 -23.61 30.01
N THR A 613 -6.60 -24.80 29.47
CA THR A 613 -5.59 -24.90 28.42
C THR A 613 -6.15 -25.68 27.24
N LEU A 614 -6.03 -25.12 26.07
CA LEU A 614 -6.56 -25.67 24.82
C LEU A 614 -5.41 -25.96 23.85
N THR A 615 -5.38 -27.17 23.31
CA THR A 615 -4.45 -27.52 22.22
C THR A 615 -5.23 -27.75 20.95
N ARG A 616 -4.79 -27.15 19.86
CA ARG A 616 -5.36 -27.33 18.51
C ARG A 616 -4.24 -27.64 17.53
N SER A 617 -4.45 -28.70 16.75
CA SER A 617 -3.54 -29.07 15.65
C SER A 617 -4.27 -29.03 14.32
N TYR A 618 -3.62 -28.49 13.30
CA TYR A 618 -4.15 -28.36 11.96
C TYR A 618 -3.13 -28.85 10.95
N VAL A 619 -3.60 -29.61 9.97
CA VAL A 619 -2.82 -29.99 8.79
C VAL A 619 -3.58 -29.52 7.57
N ASP A 620 -2.93 -28.76 6.70
CA ASP A 620 -3.49 -28.20 5.49
C ASP A 620 -2.61 -28.49 4.29
N LEU A 621 -3.19 -29.09 3.25
CA LEU A 621 -2.58 -29.14 1.92
C LEU A 621 -3.05 -27.93 1.12
N CYS A 622 -2.11 -27.06 0.75
CA CYS A 622 -2.37 -25.79 0.08
C CYS A 622 -1.80 -25.82 -1.36
N PRO A 623 -2.54 -26.33 -2.34
CA PRO A 623 -2.12 -26.33 -3.73
C PRO A 623 -2.15 -24.90 -4.31
N ARG A 624 -1.26 -24.67 -5.26
CA ARG A 624 -1.19 -23.42 -6.01
C ARG A 624 -0.85 -23.67 -7.47
N PHE A 625 -1.42 -22.85 -8.33
CA PHE A 625 -1.22 -22.89 -9.76
C PHE A 625 -1.11 -21.48 -10.32
N ARG A 626 -0.17 -21.27 -11.23
CA ARG A 626 0.02 -19.98 -11.92
C ARG A 626 0.35 -20.22 -13.39
N LEU A 627 -0.38 -19.56 -14.28
CA LEU A 627 -0.13 -19.55 -15.70
C LEU A 627 0.09 -18.11 -16.16
N LYS A 628 1.20 -17.86 -16.87
CA LYS A 628 1.46 -16.59 -17.51
C LYS A 628 1.70 -16.79 -18.98
N TRP A 629 1.17 -15.89 -19.79
CA TRP A 629 1.46 -15.78 -21.20
C TRP A 629 1.80 -14.33 -21.54
N GLN A 630 2.88 -14.13 -22.29
CA GLN A 630 3.35 -12.80 -22.66
C GLN A 630 3.55 -12.72 -24.17
N GLY A 631 2.61 -12.07 -24.86
CA GLY A 631 2.74 -11.68 -26.26
C GLY A 631 3.51 -10.38 -26.45
N LYS A 632 3.58 -9.87 -27.69
CA LYS A 632 4.22 -8.58 -28.00
C LYS A 632 3.48 -7.42 -27.36
N ASN A 633 2.16 -7.40 -27.44
CA ASN A 633 1.29 -6.32 -26.99
C ASN A 633 0.24 -6.79 -25.97
N SER A 634 0.24 -8.06 -25.61
CA SER A 634 -0.77 -8.67 -24.75
C SER A 634 -0.14 -9.51 -23.67
N ARG A 635 -0.80 -9.59 -22.51
CA ARG A 635 -0.38 -10.38 -21.37
C ARG A 635 -1.61 -11.04 -20.74
N ILE A 636 -1.48 -12.33 -20.38
CA ILE A 636 -2.44 -13.06 -19.59
C ILE A 636 -1.75 -13.58 -18.35
N HIS A 637 -2.39 -13.44 -17.22
CA HIS A 637 -1.98 -14.00 -15.94
C HIS A 637 -3.18 -14.64 -15.27
N PHE A 638 -3.06 -15.92 -14.97
CA PHE A 638 -4.01 -16.66 -14.15
C PHE A 638 -3.29 -17.23 -12.94
N PHE A 639 -3.91 -17.10 -11.78
CA PHE A 639 -3.39 -17.59 -10.51
C PHE A 639 -4.52 -18.20 -9.69
N ASN A 640 -4.24 -19.34 -9.05
CA ASN A 640 -5.14 -19.98 -8.09
C ASN A 640 -4.33 -20.47 -6.90
N LYS A 641 -4.86 -20.33 -5.71
CA LYS A 641 -4.33 -20.95 -4.48
C LYS A 641 -5.44 -21.32 -3.52
N LEU A 642 -5.23 -22.40 -2.75
CA LEU A 642 -5.93 -22.66 -1.49
C LEU A 642 -5.05 -22.18 -0.34
N GLU A 643 -5.62 -21.46 0.60
CA GLU A 643 -4.91 -20.91 1.76
C GLU A 643 -5.72 -21.14 3.03
N SER A 644 -5.05 -21.57 4.10
CA SER A 644 -5.62 -21.51 5.45
C SER A 644 -5.63 -20.04 5.89
N TYR A 645 -6.81 -19.47 6.04
CA TYR A 645 -6.97 -18.01 6.17
C TYR A 645 -6.92 -17.54 7.61
N ARG A 646 -7.84 -18.03 8.46
CA ARG A 646 -7.93 -17.64 9.86
C ARG A 646 -8.10 -18.86 10.77
N LYS A 647 -7.47 -18.81 11.92
CA LYS A 647 -7.58 -19.80 12.98
C LYS A 647 -8.21 -19.13 14.21
N PRO A 648 -9.09 -19.83 14.95
CA PRO A 648 -9.72 -19.23 16.13
C PRO A 648 -8.66 -18.76 17.16
N SER A 649 -8.90 -17.60 17.75
CA SER A 649 -8.14 -17.12 18.92
C SER A 649 -8.62 -17.84 20.20
N VAL A 650 -7.88 -17.70 21.29
CA VAL A 650 -8.28 -18.26 22.58
C VAL A 650 -9.62 -17.68 23.05
N LEU A 651 -9.81 -16.36 22.91
CA LEU A 651 -11.07 -15.69 23.27
C LEU A 651 -12.27 -16.14 22.46
N ASN A 652 -12.05 -16.55 21.20
CA ASN A 652 -13.13 -17.13 20.38
C ASN A 652 -13.50 -18.55 20.78
N LEU A 653 -12.65 -19.27 21.51
CA LEU A 653 -12.83 -20.67 21.86
C LEU A 653 -13.30 -20.88 23.30
N VAL A 654 -12.95 -19.98 24.22
CA VAL A 654 -13.30 -20.12 25.62
C VAL A 654 -14.74 -19.64 25.83
N GLU A 655 -15.58 -20.55 26.34
CA GLU A 655 -17.01 -20.32 26.56
C GLU A 655 -17.26 -19.59 27.89
N THR A 656 -16.71 -18.37 28.03
CA THR A 656 -16.95 -17.46 29.15
C THR A 656 -17.60 -16.20 28.63
N ILE A 657 -18.53 -15.62 29.42
CA ILE A 657 -19.20 -14.38 29.03
C ILE A 657 -18.33 -13.19 29.43
N ASP A 658 -17.96 -12.39 28.47
CA ASP A 658 -17.41 -11.05 28.68
C ASP A 658 -18.58 -10.05 28.72
N SER A 659 -18.85 -9.53 29.90
CA SER A 659 -19.91 -8.56 30.21
C SER A 659 -19.35 -7.14 30.41
N SER A 660 -18.11 -6.88 30.00
CA SER A 660 -17.47 -5.57 30.14
C SER A 660 -18.23 -4.42 29.47
N HIS A 661 -19.04 -4.75 28.49
CA HIS A 661 -19.97 -3.84 27.83
C HIS A 661 -21.39 -4.40 27.95
N PRO A 662 -22.21 -3.94 28.93
CA PRO A 662 -23.50 -4.54 29.23
C PRO A 662 -24.48 -4.59 28.03
N LEU A 663 -24.42 -3.60 27.13
CA LEU A 663 -25.29 -3.56 25.93
C LEU A 663 -24.92 -4.62 24.89
N VAL A 664 -23.63 -5.02 24.83
CA VAL A 664 -23.10 -5.98 23.85
C VAL A 664 -22.13 -6.92 24.55
N MET A 665 -22.66 -7.98 25.11
CA MET A 665 -21.87 -9.04 25.73
C MET A 665 -21.32 -10.00 24.68
N SER A 666 -20.25 -10.72 24.98
CA SER A 666 -19.70 -11.71 24.07
C SER A 666 -19.31 -13.01 24.80
N THR A 667 -19.29 -14.11 24.04
CA THR A 667 -18.80 -15.40 24.52
C THR A 667 -18.08 -16.15 23.39
N GLY A 668 -17.20 -17.08 23.72
CA GLY A 668 -16.55 -17.94 22.76
C GLY A 668 -17.40 -19.15 22.37
N ASN A 669 -16.84 -19.97 21.45
CA ASN A 669 -17.41 -21.22 20.98
C ASN A 669 -16.30 -22.25 20.75
N GLY A 670 -16.19 -23.23 21.64
CA GLY A 670 -15.16 -24.27 21.62
C GLY A 670 -15.20 -25.19 20.39
N ARG A 671 -16.29 -25.16 19.61
CA ARG A 671 -16.49 -26.00 18.42
C ARG A 671 -16.01 -25.35 17.13
N LEU A 672 -15.45 -24.16 17.17
CA LEU A 672 -15.00 -23.44 15.97
C LEU A 672 -13.94 -24.20 15.19
N LYS A 673 -14.12 -24.21 13.89
CA LYS A 673 -13.18 -24.74 12.90
C LYS A 673 -12.38 -23.60 12.30
N LYS A 674 -11.18 -23.91 11.76
CA LYS A 674 -10.39 -22.97 10.97
C LYS A 674 -11.12 -22.51 9.71
N GLU A 675 -10.84 -21.32 9.25
CA GLU A 675 -11.23 -20.81 7.93
C GLU A 675 -10.22 -21.18 6.88
N SER A 676 -10.68 -21.45 5.67
CA SER A 676 -9.84 -21.61 4.48
C SER A 676 -10.42 -20.83 3.32
N MET A 677 -9.60 -20.43 2.37
CA MET A 677 -10.00 -19.60 1.24
C MET A 677 -9.38 -20.09 -0.06
N TYR A 678 -10.21 -20.28 -1.08
CA TYR A 678 -9.78 -20.37 -2.47
C TYR A 678 -9.74 -18.98 -3.07
N ASP A 679 -8.57 -18.59 -3.61
CA ASP A 679 -8.36 -17.31 -4.29
C ASP A 679 -8.04 -17.58 -5.77
N TYR A 680 -8.85 -17.04 -6.66
CA TYR A 680 -8.70 -17.09 -8.12
C TYR A 680 -8.48 -15.69 -8.65
N GLN A 681 -7.43 -15.50 -9.42
CA GLN A 681 -7.10 -14.23 -10.04
C GLN A 681 -6.86 -14.42 -11.53
N PHE A 682 -7.48 -13.58 -12.34
CA PHE A 682 -7.29 -13.50 -13.77
C PHE A 682 -7.01 -12.06 -14.18
N THR A 683 -5.98 -11.84 -14.99
CA THR A 683 -5.67 -10.52 -15.56
C THR A 683 -5.36 -10.67 -17.04
N TYR A 684 -5.99 -9.83 -17.83
CA TYR A 684 -5.68 -9.62 -19.23
C TYR A 684 -5.30 -8.16 -19.46
N ALA A 685 -4.16 -7.90 -20.08
CA ALA A 685 -3.74 -6.56 -20.46
C ALA A 685 -3.34 -6.55 -21.94
N TRP A 686 -3.81 -5.53 -22.64
CA TRP A 686 -3.45 -5.28 -24.02
C TRP A 686 -3.12 -3.79 -24.25
N HIS A 687 -2.06 -3.52 -24.98
CA HIS A 687 -1.64 -2.17 -25.29
C HIS A 687 -1.22 -2.01 -26.74
N ASN A 688 -1.42 -0.83 -27.28
CA ASN A 688 -0.91 -0.43 -28.59
C ASN A 688 -0.32 0.98 -28.49
N THR A 689 1.01 1.07 -28.50
CA THR A 689 1.74 2.32 -28.31
C THR A 689 1.53 3.30 -29.47
N GLU A 690 1.45 2.81 -30.71
CA GLU A 690 1.26 3.68 -31.90
C GLU A 690 -0.10 4.36 -31.89
N ARG A 691 -1.13 3.61 -31.49
CA ARG A 691 -2.52 4.08 -31.43
C ARG A 691 -2.92 4.58 -30.04
N GLN A 692 -2.00 4.54 -29.06
CA GLN A 692 -2.22 4.95 -27.66
C GLN A 692 -3.46 4.29 -27.04
N TRP A 693 -3.60 2.98 -27.21
CA TRP A 693 -4.58 2.16 -26.52
C TRP A 693 -3.96 1.45 -25.32
N ASN A 694 -4.68 1.44 -24.23
CA ASN A 694 -4.41 0.58 -23.10
C ASN A 694 -5.74 -0.02 -22.64
N VAL A 695 -5.83 -1.35 -22.64
CA VAL A 695 -7.03 -2.09 -22.19
C VAL A 695 -6.58 -3.07 -21.12
N ASN A 696 -7.25 -3.08 -20.01
CA ASN A 696 -6.98 -4.00 -18.90
C ASN A 696 -8.29 -4.58 -18.37
N PHE A 697 -8.31 -5.88 -18.16
CA PHE A 697 -9.38 -6.58 -17.45
C PHE A 697 -8.75 -7.39 -16.31
N SER A 698 -9.24 -7.20 -15.09
CA SER A 698 -8.85 -8.01 -13.95
C SER A 698 -10.09 -8.56 -13.24
N SER A 699 -10.00 -9.80 -12.80
CA SER A 699 -11.04 -10.48 -12.05
C SER A 699 -10.40 -11.24 -10.89
N GLN A 700 -10.92 -11.07 -9.69
CA GLN A 700 -10.56 -11.84 -8.51
C GLN A 700 -11.81 -12.40 -7.88
N SER A 701 -11.78 -13.68 -7.54
CA SER A 701 -12.88 -14.36 -6.84
C SER A 701 -12.35 -15.15 -5.65
N GLN A 702 -12.98 -14.96 -4.51
CA GLN A 702 -12.61 -15.60 -3.25
C GLN A 702 -13.78 -16.41 -2.71
N PHE A 703 -13.54 -17.67 -2.38
CA PHE A 703 -14.54 -18.58 -1.81
C PHE A 703 -14.08 -18.99 -0.42
N MET A 704 -14.85 -18.58 0.60
CA MET A 704 -14.55 -18.86 2.01
C MET A 704 -15.15 -20.20 2.44
N LEU A 705 -14.30 -21.02 3.04
CA LEU A 705 -14.69 -22.30 3.65
C LEU A 705 -14.70 -22.15 5.17
N ASN A 706 -15.81 -22.49 5.81
CA ASN A 706 -15.99 -22.40 7.26
C ASN A 706 -15.67 -21.00 7.82
N MET A 707 -16.12 -19.94 7.15
CA MET A 707 -15.92 -18.58 7.61
C MET A 707 -16.43 -18.40 9.04
N ILE A 708 -15.63 -17.77 9.91
CA ILE A 708 -16.04 -17.43 11.26
C ILE A 708 -16.70 -16.06 11.21
N ILE A 709 -17.96 -16.00 11.59
CA ILE A 709 -18.72 -14.74 11.74
C ILE A 709 -19.13 -14.55 13.20
N MET A 710 -19.28 -13.31 13.60
CA MET A 710 -19.86 -12.97 14.89
C MET A 710 -21.38 -12.92 14.74
N CYS A 711 -22.09 -13.81 15.45
CA CYS A 711 -23.54 -13.92 15.43
C CYS A 711 -24.12 -13.20 16.63
N SER A 712 -25.19 -12.43 16.44
CA SER A 712 -25.83 -11.68 17.52
C SER A 712 -27.17 -12.31 17.89
N LEU A 713 -27.34 -12.60 19.17
CA LEU A 713 -28.62 -12.91 19.81
C LEU A 713 -29.11 -11.68 20.56
N TYR A 714 -30.25 -11.17 20.15
CA TYR A 714 -30.86 -9.96 20.70
C TYR A 714 -31.85 -10.30 21.82
N ASP A 715 -31.82 -9.54 22.91
CA ASP A 715 -32.81 -9.62 23.98
C ASP A 715 -33.88 -8.57 23.81
N ASP A 716 -35.10 -9.02 23.48
CA ASP A 716 -36.26 -8.14 23.23
C ASP A 716 -36.71 -7.35 24.45
N LYS A 717 -36.28 -7.74 25.66
CA LYS A 717 -36.73 -7.09 26.91
C LYS A 717 -35.97 -5.81 27.24
N ASN A 718 -34.65 -5.80 27.00
CA ASN A 718 -33.76 -4.73 27.43
C ASN A 718 -32.88 -4.17 26.30
N GLY A 719 -32.94 -4.74 25.11
CA GLY A 719 -32.15 -4.31 23.95
C GLY A 719 -30.69 -4.75 23.98
N ASN A 720 -30.29 -5.62 24.91
CA ASN A 720 -28.93 -6.14 24.96
C ASN A 720 -28.69 -7.19 23.87
N SER A 721 -27.45 -7.42 23.53
CA SER A 721 -27.06 -8.43 22.56
C SER A 721 -25.96 -9.33 23.12
N LEU A 722 -26.07 -10.65 22.81
CA LEU A 722 -25.00 -11.60 23.06
C LEU A 722 -24.36 -12.00 21.73
N VAL A 723 -23.06 -11.74 21.61
CA VAL A 723 -22.29 -12.04 20.39
C VAL A 723 -21.54 -13.35 20.56
N ILE A 724 -21.74 -14.28 19.57
CA ILE A 724 -21.18 -15.63 19.61
C ILE A 724 -20.51 -15.94 18.26
N PRO A 725 -19.24 -16.33 18.19
CA PRO A 725 -18.59 -16.72 16.95
C PRO A 725 -19.11 -18.07 16.44
N GLN A 726 -19.44 -18.14 15.13
CA GLN A 726 -19.94 -19.35 14.47
C GLN A 726 -19.26 -19.55 13.12
N ASN A 727 -19.10 -20.81 12.69
CA ASN A 727 -18.67 -21.12 11.34
C ASN A 727 -19.84 -21.17 10.36
N VAL A 728 -19.75 -20.47 9.25
CA VAL A 728 -20.73 -20.50 8.16
C VAL A 728 -20.11 -20.97 6.84
N LYS A 729 -20.96 -21.45 5.94
CA LYS A 729 -20.59 -21.88 4.58
C LYS A 729 -21.32 -21.06 3.52
N GLY A 730 -20.76 -21.02 2.30
CA GLY A 730 -21.41 -20.39 1.14
C GLY A 730 -21.15 -18.88 1.04
N THR A 731 -20.14 -18.38 1.71
CA THR A 731 -19.64 -16.99 1.55
C THR A 731 -18.61 -16.95 0.43
N TRP A 732 -18.79 -15.97 -0.47
CA TRP A 732 -17.85 -15.71 -1.55
C TRP A 732 -17.95 -14.27 -2.02
N ALA A 733 -16.87 -13.77 -2.62
CA ALA A 733 -16.81 -12.43 -3.18
C ALA A 733 -16.11 -12.46 -4.54
N SER A 734 -16.51 -11.56 -5.43
CA SER A 734 -15.87 -11.37 -6.74
C SER A 734 -15.72 -9.89 -7.04
N TRP A 735 -14.54 -9.49 -7.50
CA TRP A 735 -14.20 -8.15 -7.94
C TRP A 735 -13.77 -8.21 -9.40
N ASN A 736 -14.42 -7.44 -10.25
CA ASN A 736 -14.15 -7.40 -11.68
C ASN A 736 -13.93 -5.95 -12.09
N ARG A 737 -12.83 -5.68 -12.75
CA ARG A 737 -12.47 -4.35 -13.23
C ARG A 737 -12.15 -4.38 -14.70
N PHE A 738 -12.77 -3.48 -15.44
CA PHE A 738 -12.48 -3.22 -16.85
C PHE A 738 -12.04 -1.78 -17.02
N TYR A 739 -10.89 -1.61 -17.64
CA TYR A 739 -10.26 -0.31 -17.84
C TYR A 739 -9.86 -0.11 -19.29
N VAL A 740 -10.20 1.04 -19.84
CA VAL A 740 -9.81 1.46 -21.19
C VAL A 740 -9.28 2.88 -21.15
N ASP A 741 -8.14 3.09 -21.80
CA ASP A 741 -7.57 4.42 -22.05
C ASP A 741 -7.19 4.55 -23.52
N LYS A 742 -7.53 5.68 -24.13
CA LYS A 742 -7.24 5.94 -25.55
C LYS A 742 -6.94 7.40 -25.84
N GLY A 743 -5.80 7.65 -26.47
CA GLY A 743 -5.51 8.93 -27.11
C GLY A 743 -6.19 9.05 -28.47
N LEU A 744 -6.90 10.16 -28.71
CA LEU A 744 -7.67 10.42 -29.93
C LEU A 744 -6.96 11.42 -30.84
N GLY A 745 -7.13 11.22 -32.16
CA GLY A 745 -6.63 12.09 -33.21
C GLY A 745 -5.11 12.03 -33.41
N LYS A 746 -4.62 12.61 -34.50
CA LYS A 746 -3.17 12.66 -34.84
C LYS A 746 -2.37 13.50 -33.83
N SER A 747 -2.98 14.58 -33.31
CA SER A 747 -2.35 15.45 -32.31
C SER A 747 -2.34 14.87 -30.91
N ARG A 748 -3.15 13.82 -30.66
CA ARG A 748 -3.34 13.20 -29.33
C ARG A 748 -3.70 14.23 -28.25
N ALA A 749 -4.35 15.31 -28.64
CA ALA A 749 -4.78 16.35 -27.71
C ALA A 749 -5.95 15.89 -26.85
N TRP A 750 -6.73 14.93 -27.32
CA TRP A 750 -7.82 14.31 -26.60
C TRP A 750 -7.45 12.94 -26.09
N ASN A 751 -7.90 12.62 -24.89
CA ASN A 751 -7.76 11.30 -24.27
C ASN A 751 -9.08 10.92 -23.63
N ILE A 752 -9.55 9.70 -23.86
CA ILE A 752 -10.70 9.08 -23.22
C ILE A 752 -10.22 8.00 -22.27
N ASN A 753 -10.74 8.02 -21.07
CA ASN A 753 -10.49 7.01 -20.04
C ASN A 753 -11.84 6.55 -19.49
N ASN A 754 -12.05 5.24 -19.40
CA ASN A 754 -13.24 4.67 -18.77
C ASN A 754 -12.83 3.49 -17.90
N GLU A 755 -13.37 3.44 -16.70
CA GLU A 755 -13.19 2.38 -15.74
C GLU A 755 -14.53 1.92 -15.20
N ILE A 756 -14.76 0.61 -15.25
CA ILE A 756 -15.96 -0.03 -14.68
C ILE A 756 -15.47 -1.07 -13.66
N VAL A 757 -15.97 -0.96 -12.44
CA VAL A 757 -15.71 -1.91 -11.37
C VAL A 757 -17.06 -2.55 -10.96
N TYR A 758 -17.15 -3.87 -11.07
CA TYR A 758 -18.26 -4.64 -10.57
C TYR A 758 -17.81 -5.53 -9.42
N LYS A 759 -18.45 -5.36 -8.27
CA LYS A 759 -18.22 -6.18 -7.07
C LYS A 759 -19.50 -6.94 -6.72
N LYS A 760 -19.33 -8.20 -6.40
CA LYS A 760 -20.42 -9.04 -5.91
C LYS A 760 -19.99 -9.78 -4.66
N ASP A 761 -20.74 -9.60 -3.58
CA ASP A 761 -20.51 -10.28 -2.31
C ASP A 761 -21.75 -11.11 -1.95
N VAL A 762 -21.53 -12.36 -1.63
CA VAL A 762 -22.55 -13.23 -1.05
C VAL A 762 -22.04 -13.71 0.30
N THR A 763 -22.69 -13.25 1.36
CA THR A 763 -22.28 -13.57 2.74
C THR A 763 -23.40 -14.32 3.44
N THR A 764 -23.06 -15.45 4.05
CA THR A 764 -23.97 -16.15 4.97
C THR A 764 -23.84 -15.46 6.33
N LEU A 765 -24.99 -15.11 6.91
CA LEU A 765 -25.13 -14.43 8.20
C LEU A 765 -25.94 -15.30 9.14
N MET A 766 -25.77 -15.11 10.44
CA MET A 766 -26.61 -15.73 11.48
C MET A 766 -26.96 -14.70 12.55
N SER A 767 -28.23 -14.51 12.83
CA SER A 767 -28.75 -13.64 13.90
C SER A 767 -30.02 -14.20 14.45
N GLY A 768 -30.47 -13.71 15.58
CA GLY A 768 -31.72 -14.17 16.15
C GLY A 768 -32.08 -13.47 17.45
N HIS A 769 -33.21 -13.89 18.02
CA HIS A 769 -33.66 -13.49 19.34
C HIS A 769 -33.22 -14.50 20.38
N MET A 770 -32.97 -14.08 21.62
CA MET A 770 -32.53 -15.01 22.68
C MET A 770 -33.51 -16.16 22.95
N ASN A 771 -34.83 -15.91 22.74
CA ASN A 771 -35.90 -16.86 22.93
C ASN A 771 -36.07 -17.84 21.74
N GLU A 772 -35.63 -17.47 20.52
CA GLU A 772 -35.83 -18.26 19.29
C GLU A 772 -34.52 -18.90 18.79
N GLY A 773 -33.38 -18.37 19.22
CA GLY A 773 -32.05 -18.82 18.79
C GLY A 773 -31.59 -18.23 17.44
N LEU A 774 -30.46 -18.74 16.95
CA LEU A 774 -29.82 -18.23 15.74
C LEU A 774 -30.49 -18.78 14.46
N GLN A 775 -30.83 -17.88 13.54
CA GLN A 775 -31.35 -18.19 12.21
C GLN A 775 -30.34 -17.78 11.13
N THR A 776 -30.24 -18.60 10.09
CA THR A 776 -29.29 -18.37 8.98
C THR A 776 -29.95 -17.62 7.84
N SER A 777 -29.28 -16.62 7.32
CA SER A 777 -29.68 -15.87 6.13
C SER A 777 -28.56 -15.67 5.13
N LYS A 778 -28.86 -15.25 3.91
CA LYS A 778 -27.90 -14.88 2.88
C LYS A 778 -28.08 -13.43 2.47
N LYS A 779 -27.04 -12.64 2.67
CA LYS A 779 -26.90 -11.29 2.13
C LYS A 779 -26.26 -11.38 0.75
N LYS A 780 -26.83 -10.69 -0.22
CA LYS A 780 -26.26 -10.49 -1.56
C LYS A 780 -26.04 -9.00 -1.76
N ARG A 781 -24.85 -8.60 -2.08
CA ARG A 781 -24.48 -7.22 -2.39
C ARG A 781 -23.90 -7.13 -3.78
N ASP A 782 -24.41 -6.23 -4.59
CA ASP A 782 -23.91 -5.88 -5.91
C ASP A 782 -23.53 -4.40 -5.91
N ILE A 783 -22.30 -4.10 -6.32
CA ILE A 783 -21.80 -2.73 -6.46
C ILE A 783 -21.29 -2.56 -7.89
N ILE A 784 -21.73 -1.51 -8.55
CA ILE A 784 -21.23 -1.08 -9.85
C ILE A 784 -20.70 0.33 -9.70
N ASP A 785 -19.42 0.51 -9.95
CA ASP A 785 -18.77 1.82 -10.00
C ASP A 785 -18.27 2.07 -11.41
N GLU A 786 -18.72 3.12 -12.07
CA GLU A 786 -18.22 3.57 -13.36
C GLU A 786 -17.63 4.98 -13.25
N THR A 787 -16.47 5.16 -13.86
CA THR A 787 -15.85 6.48 -14.00
C THR A 787 -15.42 6.68 -15.45
N ALA A 788 -15.94 7.72 -16.07
CA ALA A 788 -15.58 8.16 -17.42
C ALA A 788 -14.88 9.53 -17.34
N ARG A 789 -13.81 9.67 -18.08
CA ARG A 789 -13.03 10.91 -18.13
C ARG A 789 -12.67 11.24 -19.56
N LEU A 790 -12.92 12.49 -19.96
CA LEU A 790 -12.47 13.05 -21.23
C LEU A 790 -11.50 14.18 -20.95
N VAL A 791 -10.28 14.06 -21.42
CA VAL A 791 -9.21 15.04 -21.21
C VAL A 791 -8.85 15.69 -22.54
N PHE A 792 -8.93 17.01 -22.60
CA PHE A 792 -8.37 17.82 -23.67
C PHE A 792 -7.14 18.54 -23.17
N GLN A 793 -6.03 18.41 -23.89
CA GLN A 793 -4.77 19.06 -23.54
C GLN A 793 -4.15 19.68 -24.81
N HIS A 794 -3.99 20.97 -24.78
CA HIS A 794 -3.34 21.71 -25.87
C HIS A 794 -2.50 22.85 -25.32
N LYS A 795 -1.19 22.83 -25.57
CA LYS A 795 -0.23 23.77 -24.97
C LYS A 795 -0.41 23.81 -23.45
N GLU A 796 -0.72 24.96 -22.89
CA GLU A 796 -0.92 25.19 -21.44
C GLU A 796 -2.39 25.09 -21.01
N LEU A 797 -3.30 24.78 -21.93
CA LEU A 797 -4.72 24.54 -21.61
C LEU A 797 -4.96 23.06 -21.40
N THR A 798 -5.48 22.72 -20.22
CA THR A 798 -6.00 21.38 -19.91
C THR A 798 -7.44 21.52 -19.43
N LEU A 799 -8.35 20.82 -20.12
CA LEU A 799 -9.74 20.66 -19.70
C LEU A 799 -9.99 19.17 -19.48
N LYS A 800 -10.51 18.82 -18.29
CA LYS A 800 -10.94 17.46 -17.97
C LYS A 800 -12.43 17.50 -17.68
N LEU A 801 -13.20 16.67 -18.36
CA LEU A 801 -14.59 16.41 -18.03
C LEU A 801 -14.64 15.04 -17.36
N ASN A 802 -15.30 14.96 -16.21
CA ASN A 802 -15.44 13.76 -15.41
C ASN A 802 -16.91 13.42 -15.25
N ALA A 803 -17.23 12.15 -15.37
CA ALA A 803 -18.54 11.59 -15.04
C ALA A 803 -18.32 10.30 -14.25
N GLY A 804 -19.11 10.09 -13.22
CA GLY A 804 -19.07 8.89 -12.41
C GLY A 804 -20.47 8.47 -12.02
N PHE A 805 -20.66 7.17 -11.91
CA PHE A 805 -21.87 6.53 -11.49
C PHE A 805 -21.52 5.41 -10.51
N SER A 806 -22.22 5.37 -9.37
CA SER A 806 -22.08 4.29 -8.41
C SER A 806 -23.46 3.78 -8.04
N TYR A 807 -23.64 2.48 -8.10
CA TYR A 807 -24.85 1.79 -7.67
C TYR A 807 -24.49 0.73 -6.64
N ASN A 808 -25.18 0.74 -5.52
CA ASN A 808 -25.03 -0.20 -4.43
C ASN A 808 -26.37 -0.84 -4.11
N SER A 809 -26.52 -2.13 -4.37
CA SER A 809 -27.72 -2.91 -4.03
C SER A 809 -27.37 -3.96 -3.01
N THR A 810 -28.10 -4.01 -1.91
CA THR A 810 -27.97 -5.04 -0.88
C THR A 810 -29.34 -5.67 -0.60
N ARG A 811 -29.40 -6.98 -0.70
CA ARG A 811 -30.62 -7.77 -0.50
C ARG A 811 -30.39 -8.86 0.54
N ASN A 812 -31.30 -8.91 1.52
CA ASN A 812 -31.35 -9.98 2.50
C ASN A 812 -32.79 -10.55 2.55
N LYS A 813 -32.93 -11.87 2.38
CA LYS A 813 -34.24 -12.53 2.33
C LYS A 813 -34.89 -12.66 3.70
N LEU A 814 -34.12 -12.67 4.79
CA LEU A 814 -34.65 -12.92 6.13
C LEU A 814 -35.67 -11.85 6.55
N ASN A 815 -35.40 -10.59 6.19
CA ASN A 815 -36.24 -9.44 6.57
C ASN A 815 -36.76 -8.66 5.37
N SER A 816 -36.71 -9.24 4.16
CA SER A 816 -37.14 -8.57 2.92
C SER A 816 -36.45 -7.20 2.70
N ILE A 817 -35.26 -7.02 3.26
CA ILE A 817 -34.51 -5.78 3.08
C ILE A 817 -33.97 -5.70 1.66
N ASN A 818 -34.43 -4.66 0.96
CA ASN A 818 -33.87 -4.20 -0.28
C ASN A 818 -33.34 -2.79 -0.05
N TYR A 819 -32.00 -2.66 -0.06
CA TYR A 819 -31.33 -1.36 0.01
C TYR A 819 -30.73 -1.07 -1.36
N GLU A 820 -31.07 0.08 -1.93
CA GLU A 820 -30.55 0.52 -3.21
C GLU A 820 -30.17 2.00 -3.12
N ALA A 821 -28.89 2.29 -3.37
CA ALA A 821 -28.37 3.65 -3.33
C ALA A 821 -27.60 3.98 -4.61
N TRP A 822 -27.67 5.26 -5.00
CA TRP A 822 -27.10 5.77 -6.25
C TRP A 822 -26.31 7.04 -5.98
N ASP A 823 -25.11 7.10 -6.53
CA ASP A 823 -24.29 8.30 -6.60
C ASP A 823 -24.04 8.65 -8.05
N ILE A 824 -24.40 9.85 -8.47
CA ILE A 824 -24.11 10.39 -9.80
C ILE A 824 -23.21 11.60 -9.63
N ARG A 825 -22.08 11.57 -10.31
CA ARG A 825 -21.03 12.57 -10.21
C ARG A 825 -20.72 13.12 -11.58
N TYR A 826 -20.60 14.43 -11.71
CA TYR A 826 -20.14 15.05 -12.93
C TYR A 826 -19.46 16.37 -12.63
N GLY A 827 -18.52 16.74 -13.45
CA GLY A 827 -17.76 17.95 -13.22
C GLY A 827 -16.67 18.18 -14.23
N PHE A 828 -15.92 19.25 -14.02
CA PHE A 828 -14.80 19.58 -14.86
C PHE A 828 -13.64 20.13 -14.05
N ASN A 829 -12.42 19.97 -14.59
CA ASN A 829 -11.23 20.66 -14.11
C ASN A 829 -10.68 21.47 -15.28
N LEU A 830 -10.31 22.70 -15.02
CA LEU A 830 -9.70 23.62 -15.97
C LEU A 830 -8.36 24.09 -15.43
N ALA A 831 -7.30 23.93 -16.22
CA ALA A 831 -6.01 24.53 -15.95
C ALA A 831 -5.57 25.30 -17.20
N CYS A 832 -5.18 26.58 -17.03
CA CYS A 832 -4.73 27.42 -18.13
C CYS A 832 -3.75 28.50 -17.64
N ARG A 833 -3.05 29.09 -18.58
CA ARG A 833 -2.23 30.28 -18.37
C ARG A 833 -2.99 31.52 -18.73
N LEU A 834 -3.11 32.44 -17.79
CA LEU A 834 -3.70 33.76 -17.94
C LEU A 834 -2.64 34.79 -18.36
N PRO A 835 -3.02 36.02 -18.77
CA PRO A 835 -2.08 37.14 -18.93
C PRO A 835 -1.15 37.30 -17.70
N TRP A 836 -0.01 37.96 -17.93
CA TRP A 836 1.04 38.18 -16.91
C TRP A 836 1.66 36.89 -16.33
N ASP A 837 1.61 35.77 -17.06
CA ASP A 837 2.16 34.49 -16.62
C ASP A 837 1.52 33.94 -15.33
N ILE A 838 0.28 34.33 -15.06
CA ILE A 838 -0.51 33.75 -13.96
C ILE A 838 -1.09 32.42 -14.44
N LYS A 839 -0.86 31.36 -13.69
CA LYS A 839 -1.49 30.07 -13.97
C LYS A 839 -2.72 29.91 -13.11
N PHE A 840 -3.79 29.53 -13.74
CA PHE A 840 -5.09 29.25 -13.14
C PHE A 840 -5.32 27.73 -13.10
N SER A 841 -5.83 27.24 -12.00
CA SER A 841 -6.36 25.88 -11.87
C SER A 841 -7.65 25.94 -11.06
N GLY A 842 -8.71 25.32 -11.55
CA GLY A 842 -9.98 25.26 -10.85
C GLY A 842 -10.74 24.00 -11.20
N ASP A 843 -11.57 23.56 -10.30
CA ASP A 843 -12.47 22.42 -10.46
C ASP A 843 -13.87 22.74 -9.96
N LEU A 844 -14.84 22.07 -10.55
CA LEU A 844 -16.23 22.06 -10.12
C LEU A 844 -16.75 20.64 -10.25
N THR A 845 -17.26 20.11 -9.16
CA THR A 845 -17.85 18.76 -9.11
C THR A 845 -19.22 18.82 -8.48
N SER A 846 -20.21 18.26 -9.17
CA SER A 846 -21.55 18.04 -8.68
C SER A 846 -21.73 16.58 -8.30
N LEU A 847 -22.23 16.33 -7.10
CA LEU A 847 -22.52 15.00 -6.55
C LEU A 847 -23.99 14.93 -6.15
N THR A 848 -24.74 14.06 -6.80
CA THR A 848 -26.14 13.76 -6.48
C THR A 848 -26.23 12.38 -5.87
N ARG A 849 -26.80 12.28 -4.68
CA ARG A 849 -27.04 11.02 -3.96
C ARG A 849 -28.53 10.77 -3.79
N LYS A 850 -28.91 9.48 -3.88
CA LYS A 850 -30.30 9.01 -3.69
C LYS A 850 -30.34 7.62 -3.09
N GLY A 851 -31.38 7.32 -2.31
CA GLY A 851 -31.66 5.99 -1.77
C GLY A 851 -31.00 5.70 -0.42
N TYR A 852 -30.35 6.68 0.17
CA TYR A 852 -29.76 6.57 1.52
C TYR A 852 -30.81 6.75 2.61
N LYS A 853 -30.61 6.13 3.76
CA LYS A 853 -31.49 6.24 4.94
C LYS A 853 -31.31 7.55 5.71
N LEU A 854 -30.10 8.14 5.62
CA LEU A 854 -29.84 9.50 6.06
C LEU A 854 -30.37 10.48 4.99
N GLU A 855 -31.54 11.06 5.22
CA GLU A 855 -32.20 11.92 4.23
C GLU A 855 -31.35 13.15 3.88
N GLU A 856 -30.57 13.68 4.82
CA GLU A 856 -29.66 14.80 4.61
C GLU A 856 -28.61 14.54 3.55
N ILE A 857 -28.33 13.28 3.24
CA ILE A 857 -27.38 12.84 2.21
C ILE A 857 -28.02 12.77 0.82
N ASN A 858 -29.34 12.57 0.73
CA ASN A 858 -30.11 12.46 -0.52
C ASN A 858 -30.26 13.82 -1.23
N LYS A 859 -29.18 14.51 -1.47
CA LYS A 859 -29.11 15.86 -2.05
C LYS A 859 -28.04 15.96 -3.13
N THR A 860 -28.25 16.97 -4.00
CA THR A 860 -27.18 17.40 -4.91
C THR A 860 -26.31 18.43 -4.22
N ARG A 861 -25.01 18.23 -4.24
CA ARG A 861 -24.00 19.12 -3.67
C ARG A 861 -22.99 19.51 -4.73
N VAL A 862 -22.54 20.75 -4.69
CA VAL A 862 -21.56 21.30 -5.63
C VAL A 862 -20.34 21.77 -4.87
N VAL A 863 -19.20 21.16 -5.14
CA VAL A 863 -17.90 21.53 -4.54
C VAL A 863 -17.03 22.15 -5.62
N SER A 864 -16.39 23.26 -5.30
CA SER A 864 -15.49 23.96 -6.22
C SER A 864 -14.28 24.51 -5.48
N ASN A 865 -13.13 24.40 -6.13
CA ASN A 865 -11.85 24.93 -5.66
C ASN A 865 -11.17 25.73 -6.76
N ILE A 866 -10.44 26.77 -6.38
CA ILE A 866 -9.70 27.61 -7.30
C ILE A 866 -8.29 27.83 -6.74
N SER A 867 -7.32 27.81 -7.64
CA SER A 867 -5.93 28.14 -7.34
C SER A 867 -5.35 29.05 -8.41
N LEU A 868 -4.75 30.15 -7.98
CA LEU A 868 -3.97 31.06 -8.79
C LEU A 868 -2.52 31.03 -8.31
N TYR A 869 -1.57 30.90 -9.22
CA TYR A 869 -0.17 30.98 -8.83
C TYR A 869 0.70 31.66 -9.90
N LYS A 870 1.74 32.29 -9.41
CA LYS A 870 2.71 33.00 -10.24
C LYS A 870 4.11 32.72 -9.75
N THR A 871 5.04 32.52 -10.69
CA THR A 871 6.45 32.34 -10.39
C THR A 871 7.25 33.61 -10.66
N PHE A 872 8.23 33.86 -9.82
CA PHE A 872 9.14 34.99 -9.87
C PHE A 872 10.59 34.52 -9.85
N LEU A 873 11.54 35.40 -10.16
CA LEU A 873 12.97 35.15 -10.12
C LEU A 873 13.37 33.87 -10.90
N LYS A 874 12.91 33.76 -12.15
CA LYS A 874 13.18 32.61 -13.03
C LYS A 874 12.70 31.27 -12.42
N GLY A 875 11.54 31.28 -11.75
CA GLY A 875 10.93 30.10 -11.16
C GLY A 875 11.44 29.72 -9.75
N LYS A 876 12.26 30.55 -9.12
CA LYS A 876 12.75 30.29 -7.75
C LYS A 876 11.71 30.58 -6.68
N ILE A 877 10.89 31.62 -6.85
CA ILE A 877 9.83 31.98 -5.91
C ILE A 877 8.49 31.69 -6.57
N THR A 878 7.59 31.05 -5.83
CA THR A 878 6.19 30.82 -6.23
C THR A 878 5.28 31.47 -5.19
N VAL A 879 4.33 32.27 -5.64
CA VAL A 879 3.23 32.75 -4.81
C VAL A 879 1.95 32.07 -5.29
N GLN A 880 1.20 31.49 -4.37
CA GLN A 880 -0.03 30.79 -4.64
C GLN A 880 -1.17 31.30 -3.76
N CYS A 881 -2.33 31.55 -4.37
CA CYS A 881 -3.60 31.83 -3.69
C CYS A 881 -4.56 30.68 -3.98
N LYS A 882 -5.13 30.08 -2.94
CA LYS A 882 -6.12 29.00 -3.03
C LYS A 882 -7.42 29.37 -2.35
N ALA A 883 -8.55 28.99 -2.94
CA ALA A 883 -9.86 28.96 -2.30
C ALA A 883 -10.40 27.53 -2.36
N TYR A 884 -10.77 27.00 -1.20
CA TYR A 884 -11.20 25.62 -1.01
C TYR A 884 -12.67 25.60 -0.60
N ASP A 885 -13.45 24.68 -1.21
CA ASP A 885 -14.90 24.53 -1.01
C ASP A 885 -15.67 25.86 -1.00
N ILE A 886 -15.59 26.59 -2.11
CA ILE A 886 -16.12 27.95 -2.25
C ILE A 886 -17.61 28.01 -1.89
N PHE A 887 -18.37 26.98 -2.25
CA PHE A 887 -19.80 26.90 -1.98
C PHE A 887 -20.15 26.37 -0.59
N HIS A 888 -19.18 25.93 0.20
CA HIS A 888 -19.35 25.35 1.53
C HIS A 888 -20.35 24.17 1.52
N GLN A 889 -20.15 23.25 0.60
CA GLN A 889 -21.02 22.09 0.41
C GLN A 889 -20.31 20.74 0.51
N LEU A 890 -19.03 20.75 0.90
CA LEU A 890 -18.29 19.52 1.13
C LEU A 890 -18.91 18.74 2.29
N THR A 891 -19.04 17.43 2.12
CA THR A 891 -19.47 16.50 3.16
C THR A 891 -18.64 15.24 3.11
N ASN A 892 -18.33 14.70 4.28
CA ASN A 892 -17.77 13.36 4.44
C ASN A 892 -18.89 12.39 4.79
N PHE A 893 -19.01 11.34 4.01
CA PHE A 893 -20.04 10.33 4.18
C PHE A 893 -19.47 8.96 3.86
N ASP A 894 -19.84 7.98 4.66
CA ASP A 894 -19.53 6.57 4.39
C ASP A 894 -20.78 5.72 4.55
N ASN A 895 -20.86 4.67 3.75
CA ASN A 895 -21.87 3.66 3.90
C ASN A 895 -21.26 2.26 3.82
N GLY A 896 -21.80 1.35 4.57
CA GLY A 896 -21.32 -0.01 4.59
C GLY A 896 -22.38 -0.98 5.06
N PHE A 897 -22.17 -2.23 4.70
CA PHE A 897 -22.90 -3.33 5.29
C PHE A 897 -21.89 -4.24 5.97
N TYR A 898 -21.75 -4.06 7.27
CA TYR A 898 -20.81 -4.81 8.10
C TYR A 898 -21.58 -5.90 8.84
N GLU A 899 -21.14 -7.15 8.71
CA GLU A 899 -21.83 -8.30 9.31
C GLU A 899 -23.33 -8.28 9.01
N GLN A 900 -24.15 -7.98 10.01
CA GLN A 900 -25.61 -7.93 9.92
C GLN A 900 -26.17 -6.50 9.98
N GLU A 901 -25.33 -5.48 9.91
CA GLU A 901 -25.69 -4.10 10.10
C GLU A 901 -25.49 -3.26 8.83
N LEU A 902 -26.52 -2.59 8.40
CA LEU A 902 -26.45 -1.50 7.43
C LEU A 902 -26.06 -0.24 8.19
N THR A 903 -24.95 0.36 7.83
CA THR A 903 -24.40 1.55 8.48
C THR A 903 -24.30 2.69 7.48
N GLU A 904 -24.77 3.87 7.88
CA GLU A 904 -24.57 5.15 7.19
C GLU A 904 -24.01 6.15 8.20
N ALA A 905 -22.90 6.81 7.86
CA ALA A 905 -22.21 7.71 8.76
C ALA A 905 -21.81 9.01 8.05
N THR A 906 -21.94 10.12 8.73
CA THR A 906 -21.40 11.43 8.35
C THR A 906 -20.28 11.82 9.32
N TYR A 907 -19.32 12.59 8.82
CA TYR A 907 -18.15 13.01 9.57
C TYR A 907 -17.92 14.50 9.38
N ASN A 908 -17.25 15.13 10.36
CA ASN A 908 -16.82 16.50 10.20
C ASN A 908 -15.82 16.66 9.05
N CYS A 909 -15.85 17.81 8.42
CA CYS A 909 -14.99 18.20 7.30
C CYS A 909 -14.23 19.46 7.64
N ILE A 910 -13.10 19.69 6.95
CA ILE A 910 -12.45 21.00 6.97
C ILE A 910 -13.43 22.03 6.40
N PRO A 911 -13.73 23.13 7.13
CA PRO A 911 -14.55 24.20 6.62
C PRO A 911 -13.87 24.89 5.42
N ARG A 912 -14.66 25.59 4.60
CA ARG A 912 -14.11 26.40 3.51
C ARG A 912 -13.02 27.38 4.01
N TYR A 913 -11.97 27.56 3.23
CA TYR A 913 -10.91 28.50 3.54
C TYR A 913 -10.27 29.10 2.28
N GLY A 914 -9.71 30.30 2.43
CA GLY A 914 -8.78 30.89 1.50
C GLY A 914 -7.37 30.82 2.08
N MET A 915 -6.35 30.59 1.26
CA MET A 915 -4.95 30.50 1.69
C MET A 915 -4.01 31.19 0.71
N ILE A 916 -3.02 31.88 1.25
CA ILE A 916 -1.87 32.40 0.49
C ILE A 916 -0.64 31.64 0.95
N SER A 917 0.13 31.13 -0.01
CA SER A 917 1.40 30.45 0.25
C SER A 917 2.53 31.00 -0.60
N ILE A 918 3.73 30.99 -0.02
CA ILE A 918 4.98 31.38 -0.67
C ILE A 918 5.91 30.17 -0.66
N GLY A 919 6.39 29.80 -1.83
CA GLY A 919 7.34 28.71 -2.03
C GLY A 919 8.68 29.26 -2.55
N TYR A 920 9.77 28.71 -2.03
CA TYR A 920 11.13 28.94 -2.52
C TYR A 920 11.75 27.63 -3.00
N ARG A 921 12.26 27.64 -4.23
CA ARG A 921 12.95 26.52 -4.85
C ARG A 921 14.44 26.77 -4.92
N PHE A 922 15.23 25.84 -4.47
CA PHE A 922 16.68 25.88 -4.54
C PHE A 922 17.24 24.66 -5.28
N GLY A 923 18.47 24.80 -5.76
CA GLY A 923 19.16 23.83 -6.58
C GLY A 923 19.86 24.51 -7.76
N LYS A 924 20.97 23.95 -8.21
CA LYS A 924 21.70 24.48 -9.37
C LYS A 924 20.89 24.17 -10.65
N LYS A 925 20.58 25.23 -11.42
CA LYS A 925 20.16 25.10 -12.82
C LYS A 925 21.33 24.68 -13.69
#